data_6492a19056841d6499260e2bd56aeff0
#
_entry.id   6492a19056841d6499260e2bd56aeff0
#
_cell.length_a   1.000
_cell.length_b   1.000
_cell.length_c   1.000
_cell.angle_alpha   90.00
_cell.angle_beta   90.00
_cell.angle_gamma   90.00
#
_symmetry.space_group_name_H-M   'P 1'
#
loop_
_entity.id
_entity.type
_entity.pdbx_description
1 polymer ?
#
loop_
_entity_poly.entity_id
_entity_poly.type
_entity_poly.pdbx_seq_one_letter_code
_entity_poly.pdbx_strand_id
1 'polypeptide(L)'
;MEKNLAKTYDPKDFEDRIYEMWESNGAFHAEVDPDKKPFTIVMPPPNITGQLHMGHALDQTLQDVLTRFKRLQGYSALWLPGSDHASIATEVKVVDRIRKEEGLEKEDLGREEFLKRAWDWKKEFGGKITKQCRKLGDSCDWSRERFTMDEGCNKAVNHFFVKLYRKGLIYKGNRLINWCPECGTSLSDAEVEHEDKNGMYWYFRYPAADGGEGVVVATSRPETMFGDVAIAVHPDDERYKDLVGKNVILPLVGREIPVIADPYPDPEKGTGAVKITPAHDPNDFEVGQRHDLENLSCIDFDARMNGLAGKYEGMDRYECRKAWVKDLDEAGYLIKTEEKVIPVGECYRCHTVVEPMLSDQWFVKMEELAKPAIEAAKSGALTHVPERFEKTYLHWLEEIRDWCISRQLWWGHRIPAYYCQDCGELMVEETAPHKCSKCGSTNIKQDEDVLDTWFSSALWPFSTLGWPEETEDLKYFYPTDVLVTGYDIIFFWVVRMVFSALETTGEVPFHHVYVHGLVRDAQGRKMSKSLGNGIDPLEIIDQYGADALRFMLTTGITPGNDMRFKTDKLESARNFANKLWNASRFVIMNLQDEDGNFRQMADLTDLDKAALQDEDKWIISRVNDATKYITETMEKYDLALAGQRAYDLIWNEFCDWYIEIVKGRLYGDDEEDKKVARAVLVKVLKDMLRLLHPFMPYITEEIWTYLPKGEADADNPKGFLIKEHWPVYSEDLCFPREAEKLEMAMNIIKSIRNIRAEADAAPSKALRAVILCGEGRENVVKAGERYIKKPANITEISFIASKADVPEEVMSAVVPGAEIFIPLDDIMDYEAELDRLQKEKKKLEGEVKRVKGKLSNEGFVSKAPQKVVEEEKAKQVKYEEMLAKVCDRLAIVEKKVK
;
A
#
# COMPACT_ATOMS: atom_id res chain seq x y z
N MET A 1 -36.71 13.59 9.68
CA MET A 1 -35.78 13.25 8.58
C MET A 1 -36.30 13.92 7.32
N GLU A 2 -35.42 14.46 6.50
CA GLU A 2 -35.79 14.89 5.16
C GLU A 2 -36.32 13.69 4.38
N LYS A 3 -37.43 13.88 3.64
CA LYS A 3 -38.11 12.80 2.94
C LYS A 3 -37.35 12.26 1.71
N ASN A 4 -36.33 12.96 1.22
CA ASN A 4 -35.59 12.63 0.03
C ASN A 4 -34.11 13.00 0.17
N LEU A 5 -33.23 12.29 -0.56
CA LEU A 5 -31.82 12.67 -0.71
C LEU A 5 -31.68 14.11 -1.23
N ALA A 6 -30.69 14.84 -0.70
CA ALA A 6 -30.35 16.18 -1.18
C ALA A 6 -30.09 16.18 -2.70
N LYS A 7 -30.34 17.34 -3.34
CA LYS A 7 -30.15 17.47 -4.79
C LYS A 7 -28.70 17.30 -5.21
N THR A 8 -27.78 17.74 -4.37
CA THR A 8 -26.34 17.71 -4.60
C THR A 8 -25.70 16.74 -3.62
N TYR A 9 -24.77 15.92 -4.10
CA TYR A 9 -23.93 15.08 -3.27
C TYR A 9 -22.86 15.94 -2.60
N ASP A 10 -22.87 15.97 -1.27
CA ASP A 10 -21.79 16.54 -0.46
C ASP A 10 -21.49 15.58 0.72
N PRO A 11 -20.32 14.95 0.77
CA PRO A 11 -19.96 14.02 1.85
C PRO A 11 -19.94 14.68 3.23
N LYS A 12 -19.67 15.99 3.32
CA LYS A 12 -19.64 16.74 4.58
C LYS A 12 -20.98 16.79 5.31
N ASP A 13 -22.08 16.61 4.58
CA ASP A 13 -23.43 16.66 5.16
C ASP A 13 -23.76 15.44 6.01
N PHE A 14 -23.04 14.30 5.81
CA PHE A 14 -23.45 13.05 6.44
C PHE A 14 -22.29 12.19 7.01
N GLU A 15 -21.05 12.31 6.57
CA GLU A 15 -19.95 11.42 7.00
C GLU A 15 -19.77 11.42 8.52
N ASP A 16 -19.68 12.57 9.17
CA ASP A 16 -19.52 12.66 10.63
C ASP A 16 -20.72 12.08 11.37
N ARG A 17 -21.93 12.40 10.91
CA ARG A 17 -23.19 11.91 11.51
C ARG A 17 -23.34 10.40 11.38
N ILE A 18 -22.95 9.83 10.24
CA ILE A 18 -22.99 8.39 10.01
C ILE A 18 -21.99 7.68 10.91
N TYR A 19 -20.77 8.20 11.03
CA TYR A 19 -19.75 7.60 11.90
C TYR A 19 -20.18 7.60 13.37
N GLU A 20 -20.68 8.74 13.86
CA GLU A 20 -21.21 8.86 15.22
C GLU A 20 -22.42 7.91 15.46
N MET A 21 -23.26 7.76 14.46
CA MET A 21 -24.38 6.81 14.49
C MET A 21 -23.87 5.37 14.65
N TRP A 22 -22.87 4.94 13.89
CA TRP A 22 -22.30 3.59 14.01
C TRP A 22 -21.65 3.36 15.37
N GLU A 23 -20.77 4.26 15.79
CA GLU A 23 -20.02 4.13 17.05
C GLU A 23 -20.95 4.14 18.27
N SER A 24 -21.89 5.08 18.34
CA SER A 24 -22.84 5.20 19.46
C SER A 24 -23.82 4.03 19.58
N ASN A 25 -24.03 3.27 18.50
CA ASN A 25 -24.86 2.08 18.48
C ASN A 25 -24.07 0.76 18.52
N GLY A 26 -22.77 0.80 18.82
CA GLY A 26 -21.93 -0.38 18.94
C GLY A 26 -21.83 -1.20 17.65
N ALA A 27 -21.91 -0.55 16.48
CA ALA A 27 -21.89 -1.25 15.21
C ALA A 27 -20.54 -1.92 14.91
N PHE A 28 -19.48 -1.50 15.58
CA PHE A 28 -18.12 -2.02 15.41
C PHE A 28 -17.72 -3.06 16.44
N HIS A 29 -18.53 -3.21 17.51
CA HIS A 29 -18.21 -4.14 18.59
C HIS A 29 -18.36 -5.59 18.12
N ALA A 30 -17.33 -6.40 18.39
CA ALA A 30 -17.31 -7.82 18.11
C ALA A 30 -17.56 -8.61 19.43
N GLU A 31 -18.59 -9.41 19.45
CA GLU A 31 -18.95 -10.22 20.61
C GLU A 31 -18.32 -11.62 20.50
N VAL A 32 -17.95 -12.20 21.65
CA VAL A 32 -17.65 -13.62 21.76
C VAL A 32 -18.98 -14.37 21.63
N ASP A 33 -19.26 -14.91 20.46
CA ASP A 33 -20.50 -15.60 20.12
C ASP A 33 -20.20 -17.00 19.56
N PRO A 34 -20.45 -18.08 20.30
CA PRO A 34 -20.16 -19.45 19.86
C PRO A 34 -20.90 -19.86 18.59
N ASP A 35 -22.02 -19.19 18.28
CA ASP A 35 -22.83 -19.51 17.10
C ASP A 35 -22.33 -18.81 15.84
N LYS A 36 -21.39 -17.85 15.97
CA LYS A 36 -20.75 -17.14 14.86
C LYS A 36 -19.29 -17.55 14.71
N LYS A 37 -18.80 -17.53 13.47
CA LYS A 37 -17.38 -17.69 13.22
C LYS A 37 -16.63 -16.39 13.53
N PRO A 38 -15.50 -16.44 14.24
CA PRO A 38 -14.67 -15.25 14.38
C PRO A 38 -14.00 -14.88 13.06
N PHE A 39 -13.74 -13.61 12.87
CA PHE A 39 -12.79 -13.08 11.89
C PHE A 39 -12.03 -11.94 12.53
N THR A 40 -10.73 -12.05 12.63
CA THR A 40 -9.92 -11.14 13.43
C THR A 40 -8.80 -10.51 12.60
N ILE A 41 -8.72 -9.20 12.66
CA ILE A 41 -7.55 -8.42 12.21
C ILE A 41 -7.05 -7.62 13.41
N VAL A 42 -5.73 -7.70 13.69
CA VAL A 42 -5.07 -6.74 14.57
C VAL A 42 -4.44 -5.65 13.72
N MET A 43 -4.83 -4.40 13.97
CA MET A 43 -4.27 -3.26 13.23
C MET A 43 -2.76 -3.16 13.45
N PRO A 44 -1.93 -3.02 12.39
CA PRO A 44 -0.56 -2.55 12.57
C PRO A 44 -0.57 -1.26 13.38
N PRO A 45 -0.07 -1.27 14.63
CA PRO A 45 -0.27 -0.14 15.52
C PRO A 45 0.56 1.06 15.03
N PRO A 46 -0.07 2.18 14.63
CA PRO A 46 0.67 3.36 14.20
C PRO A 46 1.60 3.88 15.29
N ASN A 47 2.82 4.25 14.91
CA ASN A 47 3.78 4.91 15.80
C ASN A 47 3.28 6.27 16.24
N ILE A 48 3.35 6.59 17.53
CA ILE A 48 2.96 7.90 18.09
C ILE A 48 3.95 9.04 17.76
N THR A 49 4.63 8.95 16.62
CA THR A 49 5.64 9.93 16.18
C THR A 49 5.08 11.13 15.43
N GLY A 50 3.79 11.14 15.14
CA GLY A 50 3.11 12.22 14.44
C GLY A 50 1.76 11.80 13.84
N GLN A 51 1.29 12.60 12.89
CA GLN A 51 0.04 12.33 12.16
C GLN A 51 0.19 11.16 11.19
N LEU A 52 -0.93 10.47 10.90
CA LEU A 52 -1.01 9.47 9.85
C LEU A 52 -0.70 10.09 8.48
N HIS A 53 -0.17 9.30 7.59
CA HIS A 53 0.09 9.65 6.20
C HIS A 53 -0.66 8.70 5.25
N MET A 54 -0.58 8.96 3.96
CA MET A 54 -1.33 8.21 2.94
C MET A 54 -1.04 6.70 2.95
N GLY A 55 0.16 6.26 3.37
CA GLY A 55 0.48 4.84 3.54
C GLY A 55 -0.38 4.17 4.63
N HIS A 56 -0.61 4.85 5.75
CA HIS A 56 -1.53 4.35 6.79
C HIS A 56 -2.98 4.33 6.30
N ALA A 57 -3.42 5.35 5.55
CA ALA A 57 -4.76 5.36 4.99
C ALA A 57 -5.00 4.19 4.03
N LEU A 58 -3.97 3.80 3.25
CA LEU A 58 -4.03 2.60 2.42
C LEU A 58 -4.17 1.34 3.27
N ASP A 59 -3.25 1.14 4.20
CA ASP A 59 -3.20 -0.04 5.09
C ASP A 59 -4.52 -0.23 5.85
N GLN A 60 -5.02 0.84 6.47
CA GLN A 60 -6.27 0.82 7.22
C GLN A 60 -7.50 0.59 6.33
N THR A 61 -7.53 1.21 5.13
CA THR A 61 -8.64 1.00 4.19
C THR A 61 -8.74 -0.46 3.76
N LEU A 62 -7.62 -1.13 3.48
CA LEU A 62 -7.63 -2.55 3.09
C LEU A 62 -8.16 -3.45 4.22
N GLN A 63 -7.76 -3.19 5.44
CA GLN A 63 -8.25 -3.90 6.63
C GLN A 63 -9.74 -3.68 6.85
N ASP A 64 -10.21 -2.44 6.75
CA ASP A 64 -11.62 -2.11 6.95
C ASP A 64 -12.53 -2.74 5.89
N VAL A 65 -12.07 -2.76 4.62
CA VAL A 65 -12.81 -3.44 3.54
C VAL A 65 -13.02 -4.91 3.85
N LEU A 66 -11.98 -5.61 4.31
CA LEU A 66 -12.08 -7.02 4.69
C LEU A 66 -12.97 -7.23 5.92
N THR A 67 -12.83 -6.37 6.93
CA THR A 67 -13.63 -6.44 8.16
C THR A 67 -15.11 -6.21 7.88
N ARG A 68 -15.48 -5.21 7.07
CA ARG A 68 -16.87 -4.95 6.69
C ARG A 68 -17.46 -6.06 5.85
N PHE A 69 -16.67 -6.62 4.91
CA PHE A 69 -17.08 -7.77 4.12
C PHE A 69 -17.43 -8.96 5.01
N LYS A 70 -16.54 -9.33 5.94
CA LYS A 70 -16.76 -10.46 6.86
C LYS A 70 -17.91 -10.19 7.84
N ARG A 71 -18.08 -8.95 8.31
CA ARG A 71 -19.21 -8.57 9.14
C ARG A 71 -20.55 -8.76 8.41
N LEU A 72 -20.62 -8.34 7.14
CA LEU A 72 -21.81 -8.57 6.31
C LEU A 72 -22.04 -10.06 5.99
N GLN A 73 -21.00 -10.89 6.00
CA GLN A 73 -21.13 -12.35 5.89
C GLN A 73 -21.62 -13.03 7.21
N GLY A 74 -21.85 -12.25 8.28
CA GLY A 74 -22.32 -12.75 9.56
C GLY A 74 -21.25 -13.25 10.52
N TYR A 75 -19.97 -12.98 10.24
CA TYR A 75 -18.89 -13.30 11.18
C TYR A 75 -18.93 -12.36 12.40
N SER A 76 -18.45 -12.83 13.56
CA SER A 76 -18.02 -11.95 14.63
C SER A 76 -16.69 -11.34 14.23
N ALA A 77 -16.76 -10.18 13.57
CA ALA A 77 -15.60 -9.55 12.93
C ALA A 77 -14.95 -8.53 13.86
N LEU A 78 -13.80 -8.90 14.44
CA LEU A 78 -12.98 -8.04 15.29
C LEU A 78 -11.89 -7.37 14.46
N TRP A 79 -11.91 -6.05 14.40
CA TRP A 79 -10.76 -5.26 14.01
C TRP A 79 -10.25 -4.50 15.22
N LEU A 80 -9.14 -4.98 15.79
CA LEU A 80 -8.58 -4.49 17.04
C LEU A 80 -7.63 -3.32 16.75
N PRO A 81 -7.95 -2.09 17.23
CA PRO A 81 -7.09 -0.93 17.04
C PRO A 81 -6.05 -0.80 18.13
N GLY A 82 -4.99 -0.04 17.86
CA GLY A 82 -4.02 0.33 18.84
C GLY A 82 -2.94 1.26 18.32
N SER A 83 -1.95 1.55 19.15
CA SER A 83 -0.80 2.38 18.82
C SER A 83 0.49 1.85 19.43
N ASP A 84 1.62 2.10 18.75
CA ASP A 84 2.95 1.69 19.18
C ASP A 84 3.71 2.86 19.84
N HIS A 85 4.41 2.57 20.92
CA HIS A 85 5.25 3.53 21.63
C HIS A 85 6.49 3.95 20.83
N ALA A 86 6.95 3.09 19.90
CA ALA A 86 8.03 3.37 18.92
C ALA A 86 9.30 3.94 19.56
N SER A 87 9.85 3.24 20.54
CA SER A 87 10.94 3.67 21.44
C SER A 87 11.90 4.76 20.91
N ILE A 88 12.84 4.43 20.00
CA ILE A 88 13.82 5.39 19.45
C ILE A 88 13.12 6.56 18.77
N ALA A 89 12.14 6.26 17.94
CA ALA A 89 11.51 7.27 17.10
C ALA A 89 10.71 8.30 17.90
N THR A 90 10.08 7.88 19.00
CA THR A 90 9.33 8.76 19.90
C THR A 90 10.28 9.53 20.80
N GLU A 91 11.31 8.86 21.36
CA GLU A 91 12.30 9.53 22.22
C GLU A 91 12.97 10.70 21.49
N VAL A 92 13.44 10.49 20.24
CA VAL A 92 14.03 11.56 19.40
C VAL A 92 13.06 12.73 19.23
N LYS A 93 11.77 12.47 19.00
CA LYS A 93 10.77 13.55 18.84
C LYS A 93 10.50 14.30 20.12
N VAL A 94 10.49 13.63 21.26
CA VAL A 94 10.32 14.25 22.58
C VAL A 94 11.55 15.09 22.93
N VAL A 95 12.76 14.56 22.68
CA VAL A 95 14.02 15.33 22.86
C VAL A 95 14.05 16.58 21.98
N ASP A 96 13.73 16.44 20.68
CA ASP A 96 13.64 17.57 19.76
C ASP A 96 12.68 18.66 20.25
N ARG A 97 11.53 18.24 20.82
CA ARG A 97 10.54 19.16 21.38
C ARG A 97 11.09 19.88 22.61
N ILE A 98 11.71 19.14 23.55
CA ILE A 98 12.33 19.69 24.76
C ILE A 98 13.40 20.71 24.38
N ARG A 99 14.29 20.38 23.44
CA ARG A 99 15.32 21.30 22.94
C ARG A 99 14.73 22.59 22.38
N LYS A 100 13.67 22.48 21.59
CA LYS A 100 13.03 23.64 20.93
C LYS A 100 12.20 24.50 21.86
N GLU A 101 11.45 23.91 22.78
CA GLU A 101 10.50 24.61 23.63
C GLU A 101 11.11 25.03 24.97
N GLU A 102 12.03 24.22 25.54
CA GLU A 102 12.59 24.41 26.88
C GLU A 102 14.09 24.78 26.84
N GLY A 103 14.79 24.48 25.72
CA GLY A 103 16.24 24.74 25.60
C GLY A 103 17.09 23.81 26.49
N LEU A 104 16.55 22.62 26.85
CA LEU A 104 17.16 21.63 27.72
C LEU A 104 17.49 20.35 26.95
N GLU A 105 18.44 19.57 27.48
CA GLU A 105 18.68 18.18 27.08
C GLU A 105 17.93 17.23 28.04
N LYS A 106 17.73 15.97 27.63
CA LYS A 106 17.03 14.99 28.48
C LYS A 106 17.78 14.72 29.78
N GLU A 107 19.10 14.76 29.77
CA GLU A 107 19.98 14.58 30.91
C GLU A 107 19.81 15.66 31.98
N ASP A 108 19.51 16.91 31.56
CA ASP A 108 19.23 18.04 32.48
C ASP A 108 17.93 17.80 33.28
N LEU A 109 16.96 17.09 32.67
CA LEU A 109 15.68 16.78 33.30
C LEU A 109 15.74 15.56 34.22
N GLY A 110 16.58 14.59 33.88
CA GLY A 110 16.54 13.26 34.47
C GLY A 110 15.37 12.41 33.96
N ARG A 111 15.50 11.07 34.19
CA ARG A 111 14.60 10.07 33.60
C ARG A 111 13.12 10.29 33.93
N GLU A 112 12.78 10.59 35.18
CA GLU A 112 11.39 10.71 35.64
C GLU A 112 10.66 11.89 34.96
N GLU A 113 11.30 13.05 34.90
CA GLU A 113 10.72 14.23 34.28
C GLU A 113 10.65 14.10 32.72
N PHE A 114 11.62 13.44 32.12
CA PHE A 114 11.57 13.09 30.70
C PHE A 114 10.39 12.18 30.40
N LEU A 115 10.20 11.11 31.19
CA LEU A 115 9.09 10.17 31.00
C LEU A 115 7.71 10.83 31.10
N LYS A 116 7.54 11.82 32.02
CA LYS A 116 6.28 12.59 32.06
C LYS A 116 5.99 13.26 30.73
N ARG A 117 6.98 13.92 30.10
CA ARG A 117 6.84 14.57 28.80
C ARG A 117 6.56 13.57 27.68
N ALA A 118 7.17 12.38 27.74
CA ALA A 118 6.89 11.30 26.79
C ALA A 118 5.46 10.77 26.91
N TRP A 119 4.92 10.65 28.13
CA TRP A 119 3.51 10.28 28.33
C TRP A 119 2.53 11.39 27.89
N ASP A 120 2.87 12.67 28.08
CA ASP A 120 2.08 13.80 27.55
C ASP A 120 2.09 13.80 26.02
N TRP A 121 3.24 13.51 25.41
CA TRP A 121 3.36 13.31 23.96
C TRP A 121 2.43 12.19 23.48
N LYS A 122 2.43 11.03 24.13
CA LYS A 122 1.55 9.90 23.83
C LYS A 122 0.07 10.31 23.88
N LYS A 123 -0.31 11.04 24.92
CA LYS A 123 -1.70 11.50 25.06
C LYS A 123 -2.13 12.44 23.92
N GLU A 124 -1.24 13.33 23.51
CA GLU A 124 -1.52 14.27 22.42
C GLU A 124 -1.63 13.55 21.06
N PHE A 125 -0.59 12.81 20.67
CA PHE A 125 -0.48 12.24 19.33
C PHE A 125 -1.34 10.97 19.17
N GLY A 126 -1.48 10.13 20.19
CA GLY A 126 -2.42 9.01 20.16
C GLY A 126 -3.85 9.48 19.89
N GLY A 127 -4.31 10.54 20.58
CA GLY A 127 -5.63 11.11 20.33
C GLY A 127 -5.81 11.72 18.93
N LYS A 128 -4.75 12.25 18.31
CA LYS A 128 -4.79 12.73 16.92
C LYS A 128 -4.95 11.57 15.94
N ILE A 129 -4.16 10.51 16.12
CA ILE A 129 -4.21 9.29 15.29
C ILE A 129 -5.61 8.70 15.30
N THR A 130 -6.19 8.49 16.49
CA THR A 130 -7.54 7.92 16.65
C THR A 130 -8.62 8.77 15.94
N LYS A 131 -8.49 10.10 15.97
CA LYS A 131 -9.39 10.99 15.22
C LYS A 131 -9.24 10.85 13.71
N GLN A 132 -8.00 10.68 13.21
CA GLN A 132 -7.76 10.48 11.78
C GLN A 132 -8.36 9.15 11.30
N CYS A 133 -8.22 8.07 12.07
CA CYS A 133 -8.84 6.78 11.78
C CYS A 133 -10.38 6.89 11.69
N ARG A 134 -11.00 7.58 12.65
CA ARG A 134 -12.46 7.82 12.62
C ARG A 134 -12.89 8.60 11.37
N LYS A 135 -12.15 9.60 10.97
CA LYS A 135 -12.43 10.38 9.74
C LYS A 135 -12.27 9.55 8.47
N LEU A 136 -11.33 8.59 8.44
CA LEU A 136 -11.18 7.67 7.32
C LEU A 136 -12.34 6.66 7.24
N GLY A 137 -13.07 6.46 8.34
CA GLY A 137 -14.19 5.53 8.41
C GLY A 137 -13.83 4.15 8.94
N ASP A 138 -12.74 4.05 9.69
CA ASP A 138 -12.27 2.78 10.24
C ASP A 138 -13.28 2.18 11.21
N SER A 139 -13.78 0.99 10.93
CA SER A 139 -14.78 0.29 11.73
C SER A 139 -14.17 -0.58 12.82
N CYS A 140 -13.18 -0.02 13.52
CA CYS A 140 -12.49 -0.67 14.63
C CYS A 140 -13.35 -0.83 15.87
N ASP A 141 -13.14 -1.89 16.62
CA ASP A 141 -13.70 -2.01 17.96
C ASP A 141 -12.93 -1.13 18.95
N TRP A 142 -13.30 0.13 19.05
CA TRP A 142 -12.67 1.13 19.90
C TRP A 142 -12.74 0.82 21.41
N SER A 143 -13.62 -0.07 21.82
CA SER A 143 -13.69 -0.53 23.21
C SER A 143 -12.49 -1.42 23.58
N ARG A 144 -11.82 -1.98 22.59
CA ARG A 144 -10.63 -2.81 22.71
C ARG A 144 -9.34 -2.10 22.26
N GLU A 145 -9.34 -0.75 22.17
CA GLU A 145 -8.13 0.00 21.82
C GLU A 145 -6.97 -0.31 22.78
N ARG A 146 -5.80 -0.64 22.24
CA ARG A 146 -4.61 -1.00 22.99
C ARG A 146 -3.43 -0.08 22.70
N PHE A 147 -2.50 -0.07 23.63
CA PHE A 147 -1.21 0.60 23.51
C PHE A 147 -0.09 -0.36 23.89
N THR A 148 0.97 -0.45 23.08
CA THR A 148 2.05 -1.43 23.33
C THR A 148 2.69 -1.35 24.70
N MET A 149 2.59 -0.21 25.40
CA MET A 149 3.05 -0.03 26.78
C MET A 149 1.92 0.05 27.82
N ASP A 150 0.70 -0.37 27.49
CA ASP A 150 -0.34 -0.51 28.52
C ASP A 150 0.02 -1.64 29.53
N GLU A 151 -0.68 -1.69 30.63
CA GLU A 151 -0.39 -2.63 31.72
C GLU A 151 -0.42 -4.09 31.26
N GLY A 152 -1.43 -4.48 30.45
CA GLY A 152 -1.55 -5.85 29.94
C GLY A 152 -0.45 -6.21 28.97
N CYS A 153 -0.14 -5.32 28.01
CA CYS A 153 0.96 -5.54 27.07
C CYS A 153 2.31 -5.54 27.76
N ASN A 154 2.53 -4.68 28.76
CA ASN A 154 3.77 -4.68 29.54
C ASN A 154 3.95 -5.98 30.35
N LYS A 155 2.86 -6.51 30.92
CA LYS A 155 2.87 -7.82 31.59
C LYS A 155 3.26 -8.95 30.62
N ALA A 156 2.69 -8.93 29.43
CA ALA A 156 3.01 -9.88 28.36
C ALA A 156 4.50 -9.83 27.96
N VAL A 157 5.05 -8.62 27.81
CA VAL A 157 6.47 -8.41 27.48
C VAL A 157 7.38 -8.98 28.58
N ASN A 158 7.11 -8.68 29.83
CA ASN A 158 7.90 -9.18 30.95
C ASN A 158 7.83 -10.72 31.04
N HIS A 159 6.62 -11.28 30.91
CA HIS A 159 6.43 -12.73 30.90
C HIS A 159 7.22 -13.41 29.77
N PHE A 160 7.14 -12.88 28.54
CA PHE A 160 7.86 -13.42 27.40
C PHE A 160 9.37 -13.35 27.56
N PHE A 161 9.90 -12.22 28.03
CA PHE A 161 11.33 -12.07 28.30
C PHE A 161 11.82 -13.10 29.31
N VAL A 162 11.14 -13.23 30.47
CA VAL A 162 11.51 -14.17 31.53
C VAL A 162 11.40 -15.62 31.06
N LYS A 163 10.36 -15.95 30.27
CA LYS A 163 10.19 -17.28 29.66
C LYS A 163 11.37 -17.63 28.76
N LEU A 164 11.76 -16.75 27.82
CA LEU A 164 12.89 -16.98 26.93
C LEU A 164 14.23 -17.05 27.68
N TYR A 165 14.42 -16.19 28.70
CA TYR A 165 15.62 -16.22 29.53
C TYR A 165 15.76 -17.56 30.25
N ARG A 166 14.69 -18.05 30.89
CA ARG A 166 14.69 -19.36 31.59
C ARG A 166 14.93 -20.54 30.64
N LYS A 167 14.58 -20.42 29.36
CA LYS A 167 14.92 -21.39 28.31
C LYS A 167 16.36 -21.25 27.81
N GLY A 168 17.11 -20.24 28.20
CA GLY A 168 18.45 -19.94 27.69
C GLY A 168 18.48 -19.37 26.29
N LEU A 169 17.32 -18.89 25.76
CA LEU A 169 17.19 -18.23 24.48
C LEU A 169 17.49 -16.73 24.56
N ILE A 170 17.37 -16.11 25.74
CA ILE A 170 17.85 -14.76 26.00
C ILE A 170 19.13 -14.85 26.83
N TYR A 171 20.14 -14.08 26.45
CA TYR A 171 21.40 -13.99 27.15
C TYR A 171 21.96 -12.56 27.09
N LYS A 172 22.81 -12.21 28.09
CA LYS A 172 23.62 -10.99 28.07
C LYS A 172 25.05 -11.36 27.66
N GLY A 173 25.61 -10.60 26.73
CA GLY A 173 26.95 -10.89 26.19
C GLY A 173 27.61 -9.70 25.54
N ASN A 174 28.94 -9.70 25.56
CA ASN A 174 29.78 -8.74 24.88
C ASN A 174 29.88 -9.14 23.40
N ARG A 175 29.29 -8.35 22.52
CA ARG A 175 29.24 -8.59 21.08
C ARG A 175 29.47 -7.31 20.31
N LEU A 176 29.86 -7.45 19.05
CA LEU A 176 29.89 -6.35 18.11
C LEU A 176 28.46 -6.00 17.72
N ILE A 177 28.09 -4.74 17.93
CA ILE A 177 26.77 -4.20 17.64
C ILE A 177 26.88 -2.98 16.71
N ASN A 178 25.80 -2.64 16.03
CA ASN A 178 25.67 -1.36 15.35
C ASN A 178 25.29 -0.28 16.36
N TRP A 179 26.12 0.73 16.52
CA TRP A 179 25.89 1.84 17.43
C TRP A 179 25.58 3.12 16.65
N CYS A 180 24.52 3.83 17.02
CA CYS A 180 24.25 5.16 16.50
C CYS A 180 24.75 6.22 17.50
N PRO A 181 25.82 6.98 17.20
CA PRO A 181 26.36 7.97 18.14
C PRO A 181 25.42 9.17 18.35
N GLU A 182 24.58 9.53 17.37
CA GLU A 182 23.61 10.62 17.49
C GLU A 182 22.40 10.22 18.37
N CYS A 183 21.88 9.01 18.16
CA CYS A 183 20.77 8.51 18.98
C CYS A 183 21.24 7.96 20.34
N GLY A 184 22.53 7.74 20.55
CA GLY A 184 23.13 7.22 21.76
C GLY A 184 22.65 5.80 22.12
N THR A 185 22.41 4.94 21.12
CA THR A 185 21.85 3.60 21.35
C THR A 185 22.30 2.58 20.30
N SER A 186 22.24 1.31 20.70
CA SER A 186 22.41 0.16 19.80
C SER A 186 21.27 0.05 18.80
N LEU A 187 21.57 -0.49 17.64
CA LEU A 187 20.64 -0.80 16.56
C LEU A 187 20.74 -2.29 16.20
N SER A 188 19.65 -2.90 15.82
CA SER A 188 19.65 -4.20 15.16
C SER A 188 20.12 -4.06 13.70
N ASP A 189 20.56 -5.15 13.06
CA ASP A 189 21.00 -5.14 11.66
C ASP A 189 19.93 -4.59 10.69
N ALA A 190 18.67 -4.86 10.98
CA ALA A 190 17.55 -4.38 10.20
C ALA A 190 17.34 -2.85 10.29
N GLU A 191 17.83 -2.20 11.35
CA GLU A 191 17.71 -0.76 11.57
C GLU A 191 18.84 0.03 10.93
N VAL A 192 19.73 -0.64 10.18
CA VAL A 192 20.83 -0.03 9.44
C VAL A 192 20.50 -0.03 7.94
N GLU A 193 20.33 1.15 7.38
CA GLU A 193 20.14 1.33 5.94
C GLU A 193 21.49 1.49 5.24
N HIS A 194 21.72 0.76 4.15
CA HIS A 194 22.97 0.85 3.41
C HIS A 194 22.77 1.71 2.16
N GLU A 195 23.57 2.78 2.05
CA GLU A 195 23.61 3.64 0.88
C GLU A 195 24.98 3.61 0.20
N ASP A 196 24.97 3.53 -1.12
CA ASP A 196 26.17 3.63 -1.93
C ASP A 196 26.64 5.09 -2.00
N LYS A 197 27.81 5.38 -1.38
CA LYS A 197 28.39 6.73 -1.35
C LYS A 197 29.74 6.76 -2.04
N ASN A 198 30.05 7.89 -2.67
CA ASN A 198 31.39 8.13 -3.17
C ASN A 198 32.34 8.23 -1.97
N GLY A 199 33.27 7.32 -1.89
CA GLY A 199 34.27 7.23 -0.83
C GLY A 199 35.70 7.11 -1.39
N MET A 200 36.63 6.92 -0.49
CA MET A 200 38.04 6.81 -0.80
C MET A 200 38.59 5.52 -0.20
N TYR A 201 39.47 4.82 -0.92
CA TYR A 201 40.35 3.81 -0.39
C TYR A 201 41.73 4.37 -0.30
N TRP A 202 42.35 4.19 0.89
CA TRP A 202 43.76 4.55 1.12
C TRP A 202 44.57 3.29 1.26
N TYR A 203 45.76 3.26 0.59
CA TYR A 203 46.66 2.13 0.59
C TYR A 203 47.87 2.48 1.44
N PHE A 204 48.03 1.77 2.58
CA PHE A 204 49.10 2.02 3.54
C PHE A 204 50.08 0.85 3.61
N ARG A 205 51.38 1.14 3.73
CA ARG A 205 52.39 0.14 3.97
C ARG A 205 52.61 -0.07 5.44
N TYR A 206 52.53 -1.33 5.88
CA TYR A 206 52.89 -1.81 7.21
C TYR A 206 54.28 -2.44 7.08
N PRO A 207 55.36 -1.81 7.59
CA PRO A 207 56.74 -2.34 7.48
C PRO A 207 56.85 -3.68 8.20
N ALA A 208 57.64 -4.60 7.67
CA ALA A 208 57.95 -5.84 8.37
C ALA A 208 58.84 -5.55 9.59
N ALA A 209 58.59 -6.20 10.71
CA ALA A 209 59.36 -6.01 11.96
C ALA A 209 60.81 -6.45 11.81
N ASP A 210 61.11 -7.36 10.85
CA ASP A 210 62.46 -7.83 10.53
C ASP A 210 63.21 -6.91 9.54
N GLY A 211 62.64 -5.79 9.16
CA GLY A 211 63.22 -4.81 8.25
C GLY A 211 62.98 -5.07 6.76
N GLY A 212 62.10 -6.03 6.41
CA GLY A 212 61.65 -6.29 5.06
C GLY A 212 60.63 -5.24 4.52
N GLU A 213 60.14 -5.43 3.28
CA GLU A 213 59.22 -4.51 2.63
C GLU A 213 57.87 -4.38 3.34
N GLY A 214 57.46 -5.42 4.05
CA GLY A 214 56.20 -5.45 4.78
C GLY A 214 54.98 -5.72 3.87
N VAL A 215 53.78 -5.30 4.31
CA VAL A 215 52.50 -5.52 3.63
C VAL A 215 51.82 -4.21 3.33
N VAL A 216 51.19 -4.11 2.15
CA VAL A 216 50.32 -3.00 1.81
C VAL A 216 48.87 -3.40 1.97
N VAL A 217 48.09 -2.65 2.75
CA VAL A 217 46.65 -2.86 2.94
C VAL A 217 45.87 -1.69 2.39
N ALA A 218 44.62 -1.97 1.96
CA ALA A 218 43.69 -0.95 1.52
C ALA A 218 42.55 -0.82 2.52
N THR A 219 42.21 0.37 2.97
CA THR A 219 41.12 0.61 3.88
C THR A 219 40.31 1.84 3.48
N SER A 220 38.98 1.80 3.72
CA SER A 220 38.09 2.95 3.64
C SER A 220 37.97 3.69 4.98
N ARG A 221 38.53 3.12 6.06
CA ARG A 221 38.39 3.62 7.45
C ARG A 221 39.75 3.74 8.14
N PRO A 222 40.63 4.67 7.72
CA PRO A 222 41.96 4.83 8.30
C PRO A 222 41.97 5.10 9.81
N GLU A 223 40.92 5.76 10.34
CA GLU A 223 40.75 6.07 11.75
C GLU A 223 40.68 4.83 12.65
N THR A 224 40.28 3.67 12.11
CA THR A 224 40.23 2.43 12.90
C THR A 224 41.57 1.71 13.01
N MET A 225 42.61 2.16 12.28
CA MET A 225 43.96 1.52 12.30
C MET A 225 44.53 1.47 13.72
N PHE A 226 44.22 2.39 14.59
CA PHE A 226 44.69 2.35 15.98
C PHE A 226 44.26 1.09 16.73
N GLY A 227 43.21 0.43 16.29
CA GLY A 227 42.67 -0.83 16.85
C GLY A 227 43.14 -2.08 16.08
N ASP A 228 44.03 -1.98 15.08
CA ASP A 228 44.47 -3.13 14.31
C ASP A 228 45.26 -4.10 15.19
N VAL A 229 44.95 -5.38 15.09
CA VAL A 229 45.59 -6.46 15.89
C VAL A 229 46.23 -7.53 15.03
N ALA A 230 45.95 -7.57 13.75
CA ALA A 230 46.60 -8.49 12.78
C ALA A 230 46.44 -7.96 11.34
N ILE A 231 47.24 -8.54 10.43
CA ILE A 231 46.97 -8.51 8.99
C ILE A 231 46.60 -9.92 8.54
N ALA A 232 45.46 -10.10 7.92
CA ALA A 232 45.04 -11.39 7.34
C ALA A 232 45.40 -11.46 5.86
N VAL A 233 45.84 -12.61 5.39
CA VAL A 233 46.12 -12.97 4.00
C VAL A 233 45.52 -14.34 3.70
N HIS A 234 45.15 -14.58 2.44
CA HIS A 234 44.59 -15.88 2.09
C HIS A 234 45.69 -16.96 2.15
N PRO A 235 45.40 -18.19 2.69
CA PRO A 235 46.41 -19.25 2.79
C PRO A 235 47.09 -19.64 1.49
N ASP A 236 46.36 -19.54 0.38
CA ASP A 236 46.84 -19.90 -0.96
C ASP A 236 47.46 -18.72 -1.73
N ASP A 237 47.59 -17.53 -1.11
CA ASP A 237 48.19 -16.37 -1.76
C ASP A 237 49.72 -16.42 -1.69
N GLU A 238 50.35 -16.86 -2.80
CA GLU A 238 51.78 -17.01 -2.90
C GLU A 238 52.59 -15.72 -2.61
N ARG A 239 51.96 -14.55 -2.74
CA ARG A 239 52.63 -13.25 -2.49
C ARG A 239 53.03 -13.03 -1.04
N TYR A 240 52.29 -13.66 -0.11
CA TYR A 240 52.40 -13.42 1.33
C TYR A 240 52.84 -14.67 2.12
N LYS A 241 53.09 -15.81 1.48
CA LYS A 241 53.44 -17.05 2.18
C LYS A 241 54.61 -16.90 3.14
N ASP A 242 55.65 -16.15 2.74
CA ASP A 242 56.85 -15.96 3.56
C ASP A 242 56.63 -14.98 4.73
N LEU A 243 55.49 -14.26 4.74
CA LEU A 243 55.15 -13.30 5.78
C LEU A 243 54.20 -13.88 6.83
N VAL A 244 53.48 -14.97 6.55
CA VAL A 244 52.61 -15.63 7.51
C VAL A 244 53.39 -16.09 8.75
N GLY A 245 52.90 -15.72 9.93
CA GLY A 245 53.59 -16.00 11.20
C GLY A 245 54.67 -14.99 11.60
N LYS A 246 54.98 -14.00 10.76
CA LYS A 246 55.85 -12.88 11.11
C LYS A 246 55.06 -11.67 11.54
N ASN A 247 55.71 -10.68 12.14
CA ASN A 247 55.12 -9.44 12.56
C ASN A 247 55.37 -8.31 11.55
N VAL A 248 54.41 -7.42 11.46
CA VAL A 248 54.52 -6.11 10.83
C VAL A 248 54.32 -5.02 11.88
N ILE A 249 54.78 -3.82 11.59
CA ILE A 249 54.67 -2.67 12.49
C ILE A 249 53.52 -1.79 12.03
N LEU A 250 52.58 -1.50 12.95
CA LEU A 250 51.52 -0.53 12.71
C LEU A 250 52.15 0.87 12.53
N PRO A 251 51.99 1.49 11.35
CA PRO A 251 52.68 2.73 11.02
C PRO A 251 52.44 3.83 12.04
N LEU A 252 53.47 4.58 12.40
CA LEU A 252 53.52 5.67 13.37
C LEU A 252 53.12 5.31 14.82
N VAL A 253 52.34 4.24 15.03
CA VAL A 253 51.97 3.75 16.36
C VAL A 253 53.08 2.90 16.97
N GLY A 254 53.79 2.13 16.13
CA GLY A 254 54.93 1.32 16.50
C GLY A 254 54.57 -0.05 17.14
N ARG A 255 53.29 -0.41 17.21
CA ARG A 255 52.84 -1.72 17.72
C ARG A 255 53.11 -2.80 16.68
N GLU A 256 53.71 -3.89 17.12
CA GLU A 256 53.91 -5.09 16.30
C GLU A 256 52.62 -5.92 16.30
N ILE A 257 52.17 -6.33 15.10
CA ILE A 257 50.99 -7.17 14.88
C ILE A 257 51.34 -8.32 13.93
N PRO A 258 50.80 -9.53 14.15
CA PRO A 258 51.09 -10.70 13.33
C PRO A 258 50.40 -10.65 11.96
N VAL A 259 51.04 -11.29 10.97
CA VAL A 259 50.40 -11.66 9.70
C VAL A 259 49.84 -13.07 9.86
N ILE A 260 48.52 -13.22 9.71
CA ILE A 260 47.80 -14.49 9.88
C ILE A 260 47.28 -15.00 8.53
N ALA A 261 47.13 -16.32 8.41
CA ALA A 261 46.48 -16.96 7.28
C ALA A 261 45.00 -17.23 7.59
N ASP A 262 44.09 -16.65 6.83
CA ASP A 262 42.65 -16.83 6.98
C ASP A 262 41.97 -16.86 5.59
N PRO A 263 40.93 -17.65 5.34
CA PRO A 263 40.20 -17.68 4.08
C PRO A 263 39.39 -16.42 3.76
N TYR A 264 39.24 -15.48 4.70
CA TYR A 264 38.46 -14.26 4.54
C TYR A 264 39.01 -13.29 3.47
N PRO A 265 40.34 -12.98 3.37
CA PRO A 265 40.81 -12.10 2.35
C PRO A 265 40.74 -12.73 0.95
N ASP A 266 40.18 -11.98 0.00
CA ASP A 266 40.14 -12.39 -1.41
C ASP A 266 41.43 -11.95 -2.13
N PRO A 267 42.24 -12.91 -2.62
CA PRO A 267 43.50 -12.60 -3.30
C PRO A 267 43.37 -11.70 -4.56
N GLU A 268 42.20 -11.71 -5.18
CA GLU A 268 41.94 -10.93 -6.39
C GLU A 268 41.43 -9.50 -6.09
N LYS A 269 41.07 -9.22 -4.83
CA LYS A 269 40.55 -7.89 -4.44
C LYS A 269 41.62 -7.06 -3.73
N GLY A 270 41.76 -5.79 -4.14
CA GLY A 270 42.67 -4.83 -3.52
C GLY A 270 44.12 -5.30 -3.56
N THR A 271 44.74 -5.48 -2.38
CA THR A 271 46.10 -6.01 -2.23
C THR A 271 46.12 -7.51 -1.92
N GLY A 272 44.97 -8.12 -1.64
CA GLY A 272 44.87 -9.49 -1.11
C GLY A 272 45.24 -9.60 0.39
N ALA A 273 45.61 -8.49 1.01
CA ALA A 273 45.86 -8.39 2.45
C ALA A 273 44.86 -7.44 3.11
N VAL A 274 44.29 -7.85 4.24
CA VAL A 274 43.27 -7.09 4.98
C VAL A 274 43.75 -6.84 6.40
N LYS A 275 43.65 -5.59 6.87
CA LYS A 275 43.89 -5.28 8.29
C LYS A 275 42.71 -5.84 9.13
N ILE A 276 42.98 -6.35 10.29
CA ILE A 276 41.99 -6.94 11.18
C ILE A 276 41.82 -6.06 12.41
N THR A 277 40.59 -5.49 12.52
CA THR A 277 40.17 -4.60 13.62
C THR A 277 38.89 -5.12 14.24
N PRO A 278 38.95 -6.15 15.09
CA PRO A 278 37.75 -6.88 15.53
C PRO A 278 36.71 -6.03 16.26
N ALA A 279 37.13 -4.93 16.87
CA ALA A 279 36.22 -4.04 17.60
C ALA A 279 35.41 -3.09 16.69
N HIS A 280 35.74 -3.01 15.37
CA HIS A 280 35.13 -2.00 14.47
C HIS A 280 34.67 -2.52 13.10
N ASP A 281 34.72 -3.84 12.89
CA ASP A 281 34.24 -4.49 11.66
C ASP A 281 33.69 -5.89 11.96
N PRO A 282 32.47 -6.23 11.51
CA PRO A 282 31.86 -7.55 11.80
C PRO A 282 32.67 -8.74 11.23
N ASN A 283 33.25 -8.61 10.05
CA ASN A 283 34.05 -9.69 9.47
C ASN A 283 35.39 -9.84 10.18
N ASP A 284 36.01 -8.73 10.56
CA ASP A 284 37.23 -8.72 11.33
C ASP A 284 37.00 -9.31 12.75
N PHE A 285 35.82 -9.11 13.33
CA PHE A 285 35.43 -9.73 14.58
C PHE A 285 35.38 -11.25 14.49
N GLU A 286 34.80 -11.79 13.41
CA GLU A 286 34.75 -13.24 13.16
C GLU A 286 36.17 -13.82 12.95
N VAL A 287 37.03 -13.13 12.19
CA VAL A 287 38.46 -13.49 12.05
C VAL A 287 39.13 -13.45 13.42
N GLY A 288 38.89 -12.39 14.21
CA GLY A 288 39.42 -12.24 15.56
C GLY A 288 39.06 -13.41 16.48
N GLN A 289 37.82 -13.88 16.43
CA GLN A 289 37.36 -15.05 17.19
C GLN A 289 38.06 -16.35 16.73
N ARG A 290 38.21 -16.56 15.42
CA ARG A 290 38.89 -17.77 14.89
C ARG A 290 40.36 -17.86 15.29
N HIS A 291 41.02 -16.72 15.46
CA HIS A 291 42.45 -16.61 15.78
C HIS A 291 42.75 -16.15 17.17
N ASP A 292 41.74 -16.06 18.08
CA ASP A 292 41.87 -15.62 19.49
C ASP A 292 42.62 -14.27 19.62
N LEU A 293 42.24 -13.30 18.74
CA LEU A 293 42.85 -11.97 18.72
C LEU A 293 42.17 -11.03 19.76
N GLU A 294 42.94 -10.05 20.23
CA GLU A 294 42.41 -9.00 21.11
C GLU A 294 41.36 -8.12 20.38
N ASN A 295 40.40 -7.63 21.15
CA ASN A 295 39.39 -6.71 20.70
C ASN A 295 39.73 -5.28 21.16
N LEU A 296 40.51 -4.55 20.37
CA LEU A 296 40.94 -3.18 20.72
C LEU A 296 40.00 -2.13 20.12
N SER A 297 39.14 -1.54 20.96
CA SER A 297 38.31 -0.41 20.57
C SER A 297 39.09 0.89 20.60
N CYS A 298 39.14 1.62 19.48
CA CYS A 298 39.84 2.91 19.39
C CYS A 298 38.86 4.10 19.25
N ILE A 299 37.57 3.86 19.16
CA ILE A 299 36.52 4.86 19.05
C ILE A 299 35.56 4.64 20.23
N ASP A 300 35.10 5.70 20.88
CA ASP A 300 34.12 5.66 21.97
C ASP A 300 32.67 5.74 21.47
N PHE A 301 31.71 5.68 22.37
CA PHE A 301 30.28 5.72 22.04
C PHE A 301 29.81 7.07 21.50
N ASP A 302 30.59 8.16 21.67
CA ASP A 302 30.32 9.47 21.08
C ASP A 302 30.98 9.65 19.70
N ALA A 303 31.49 8.55 19.11
CA ALA A 303 32.23 8.50 17.85
C ALA A 303 33.51 9.35 17.86
N ARG A 304 34.14 9.50 19.05
CA ARG A 304 35.41 10.16 19.24
C ARG A 304 36.53 9.14 19.45
N MET A 305 37.72 9.53 19.07
CA MET A 305 38.91 8.71 19.30
C MET A 305 39.24 8.64 20.77
N ASN A 306 39.55 7.43 21.26
CA ASN A 306 39.96 7.21 22.67
C ASN A 306 41.50 7.24 22.84
N GLY A 307 41.98 6.91 24.06
CA GLY A 307 43.39 6.94 24.39
C GLY A 307 44.34 6.11 23.53
N LEU A 308 43.84 5.08 22.81
CA LEU A 308 44.64 4.31 21.83
C LEU A 308 45.09 5.15 20.62
N ALA A 309 44.39 6.22 20.33
CA ALA A 309 44.73 7.13 19.24
C ALA A 309 45.80 8.17 19.62
N GLY A 310 46.30 8.16 20.89
CA GLY A 310 47.37 9.05 21.36
C GLY A 310 47.02 10.53 21.13
N LYS A 311 47.84 11.23 20.35
CA LYS A 311 47.61 12.69 20.12
C LYS A 311 46.29 13.07 19.46
N TYR A 312 45.53 12.11 18.96
CA TYR A 312 44.22 12.30 18.35
C TYR A 312 43.07 11.99 19.30
N GLU A 313 43.36 11.66 20.57
CA GLU A 313 42.34 11.41 21.60
C GLU A 313 41.33 12.58 21.71
N GLY A 314 40.04 12.26 21.80
CA GLY A 314 38.95 13.22 21.84
C GLY A 314 38.53 13.86 20.51
N MET A 315 39.28 13.61 19.41
CA MET A 315 38.88 14.07 18.08
C MET A 315 37.69 13.29 17.55
N ASP A 316 36.82 13.97 16.80
CA ASP A 316 35.83 13.28 15.97
C ASP A 316 36.50 12.31 14.99
N ARG A 317 35.87 11.14 14.76
CA ARG A 317 36.42 10.10 13.88
C ARG A 317 36.79 10.57 12.48
N TYR A 318 36.03 11.46 11.86
CA TYR A 318 36.33 11.98 10.52
C TYR A 318 37.40 13.07 10.53
N GLU A 319 37.47 13.86 11.58
CA GLU A 319 38.57 14.81 11.79
C GLU A 319 39.88 14.06 12.00
N CYS A 320 39.85 13.05 12.85
CA CYS A 320 40.98 12.14 13.04
C CYS A 320 41.40 11.48 11.74
N ARG A 321 40.50 10.93 10.95
CA ARG A 321 40.78 10.33 9.63
C ARG A 321 41.60 11.28 8.75
N LYS A 322 41.17 12.54 8.63
CA LYS A 322 41.89 13.53 7.82
C LYS A 322 43.31 13.80 8.35
N ALA A 323 43.45 14.00 9.65
CA ALA A 323 44.72 14.30 10.29
C ALA A 323 45.65 13.08 10.22
N TRP A 324 45.14 11.88 10.49
CA TRP A 324 45.89 10.65 10.47
C TRP A 324 46.41 10.28 9.07
N VAL A 325 45.60 10.40 8.02
CA VAL A 325 46.02 10.17 6.64
C VAL A 325 47.11 11.15 6.21
N LYS A 326 46.98 12.41 6.62
CA LYS A 326 48.03 13.41 6.36
C LYS A 326 49.38 13.04 7.00
N ASP A 327 49.38 12.68 8.28
CA ASP A 327 50.59 12.32 9.00
C ASP A 327 51.24 11.02 8.43
N LEU A 328 50.42 10.05 8.00
CA LEU A 328 50.88 8.85 7.32
C LEU A 328 51.51 9.14 5.92
N ASP A 329 50.95 10.10 5.19
CA ASP A 329 51.48 10.55 3.90
C ASP A 329 52.81 11.27 4.10
N GLU A 330 52.89 12.23 5.04
CA GLU A 330 54.12 12.95 5.36
C GLU A 330 55.25 12.02 5.85
N ALA A 331 54.88 10.90 6.51
CA ALA A 331 55.80 9.87 6.93
C ALA A 331 56.16 8.82 5.85
N GLY A 332 55.53 8.91 4.67
CA GLY A 332 55.82 8.03 3.52
C GLY A 332 55.15 6.63 3.61
N TYR A 333 54.16 6.45 4.44
CA TYR A 333 53.42 5.18 4.54
C TYR A 333 52.20 5.11 3.60
N LEU A 334 51.71 6.23 3.07
CA LEU A 334 50.63 6.25 2.08
C LEU A 334 51.23 5.93 0.69
N ILE A 335 50.73 4.88 0.06
CA ILE A 335 51.21 4.42 -1.26
C ILE A 335 50.39 5.02 -2.39
N LYS A 336 49.06 4.99 -2.25
CA LYS A 336 48.11 5.59 -3.23
C LYS A 336 46.76 5.79 -2.60
N THR A 337 45.92 6.56 -3.28
CA THR A 337 44.50 6.71 -3.00
C THR A 337 43.68 6.32 -4.21
N GLU A 338 42.47 5.82 -4.00
CA GLU A 338 41.54 5.40 -5.05
C GLU A 338 40.10 5.80 -4.69
N GLU A 339 39.47 6.57 -5.58
CA GLU A 339 38.01 6.87 -5.41
C GLU A 339 37.21 5.62 -5.74
N LYS A 340 36.23 5.32 -4.91
CA LYS A 340 35.39 4.13 -5.03
C LYS A 340 34.01 4.37 -4.42
N VAL A 341 32.99 3.77 -5.03
CA VAL A 341 31.67 3.70 -4.39
C VAL A 341 31.74 2.67 -3.27
N ILE A 342 31.32 3.08 -2.09
CA ILE A 342 31.38 2.28 -0.85
C ILE A 342 29.97 2.22 -0.24
N PRO A 343 29.44 1.03 0.06
CA PRO A 343 28.22 0.92 0.84
C PRO A 343 28.48 1.40 2.28
N VAL A 344 27.70 2.37 2.72
CA VAL A 344 27.80 2.96 4.07
C VAL A 344 26.52 2.65 4.83
N GLY A 345 26.66 2.04 6.01
CA GLY A 345 25.53 1.79 6.92
C GLY A 345 25.14 3.05 7.68
N GLU A 346 23.87 3.41 7.66
CA GLU A 346 23.32 4.58 8.33
C GLU A 346 22.14 4.19 9.23
N CYS A 347 21.98 4.94 10.30
CA CYS A 347 20.82 4.81 11.18
C CYS A 347 19.54 5.18 10.41
N TYR A 348 18.57 4.26 10.36
CA TYR A 348 17.29 4.46 9.67
C TYR A 348 16.46 5.65 10.20
N ARG A 349 16.83 6.25 11.35
CA ARG A 349 16.13 7.38 11.98
C ARG A 349 16.78 8.74 11.79
N CYS A 350 18.08 8.84 12.09
CA CYS A 350 18.80 10.11 12.01
C CYS A 350 19.75 10.21 10.81
N HIS A 351 19.91 9.13 10.02
CA HIS A 351 20.81 9.02 8.87
C HIS A 351 22.29 9.25 9.21
N THR A 352 22.64 9.17 10.49
CA THR A 352 24.05 9.20 10.91
C THR A 352 24.69 7.86 10.62
N VAL A 353 25.94 7.89 10.10
CA VAL A 353 26.73 6.68 9.86
C VAL A 353 26.96 5.94 11.16
N VAL A 354 26.57 4.66 11.19
CA VAL A 354 26.67 3.81 12.37
C VAL A 354 28.12 3.40 12.62
N GLU A 355 28.47 3.14 13.90
CA GLU A 355 29.74 2.57 14.30
C GLU A 355 29.55 1.13 14.78
N PRO A 356 30.23 0.15 14.19
CA PRO A 356 30.38 -1.16 14.82
C PRO A 356 31.17 -1.02 16.12
N MET A 357 30.57 -1.41 17.26
CA MET A 357 31.13 -1.23 18.60
C MET A 357 30.94 -2.48 19.44
N LEU A 358 31.92 -2.80 20.26
CA LEU A 358 31.78 -3.85 21.27
C LEU A 358 30.99 -3.32 22.49
N SER A 359 29.94 -4.03 22.86
CA SER A 359 29.11 -3.66 24.00
C SER A 359 28.46 -4.88 24.66
N ASP A 360 28.23 -4.77 25.96
CA ASP A 360 27.42 -5.73 26.72
C ASP A 360 25.95 -5.47 26.51
N GLN A 361 25.30 -6.32 25.72
CA GLN A 361 23.91 -6.16 25.30
C GLN A 361 23.12 -7.44 25.60
N TRP A 362 21.79 -7.32 25.58
CA TRP A 362 20.89 -8.45 25.65
C TRP A 362 20.54 -8.93 24.25
N PHE A 363 20.61 -10.26 24.04
CA PHE A 363 20.37 -10.90 22.75
C PHE A 363 19.35 -12.02 22.86
N VAL A 364 18.60 -12.25 21.76
CA VAL A 364 17.79 -13.44 21.54
C VAL A 364 18.51 -14.35 20.54
N LYS A 365 18.67 -15.63 20.92
CA LYS A 365 19.15 -16.68 20.01
C LYS A 365 18.07 -17.00 18.99
N MET A 366 18.35 -16.72 17.72
CA MET A 366 17.33 -16.78 16.68
C MET A 366 17.25 -18.11 15.95
N GLU A 367 18.32 -18.89 15.89
CA GLU A 367 18.37 -20.13 15.09
C GLU A 367 17.26 -21.14 15.46
N GLU A 368 17.02 -21.34 16.74
CA GLU A 368 16.00 -22.28 17.24
C GLU A 368 14.57 -21.75 16.98
N LEU A 369 14.37 -20.44 17.06
CA LEU A 369 13.08 -19.77 16.85
C LEU A 369 12.72 -19.67 15.36
N ALA A 370 13.71 -19.59 14.48
CA ALA A 370 13.51 -19.50 13.04
C ALA A 370 13.00 -20.80 12.41
N LYS A 371 13.42 -21.96 12.92
CA LYS A 371 13.07 -23.28 12.35
C LYS A 371 11.54 -23.52 12.28
N PRO A 372 10.76 -23.34 13.35
CA PRO A 372 9.30 -23.47 13.29
C PRO A 372 8.64 -22.44 12.38
N ALA A 373 9.19 -21.23 12.30
CA ALA A 373 8.66 -20.16 11.45
C ALA A 373 8.86 -20.47 9.95
N ILE A 374 9.99 -21.06 9.57
CA ILE A 374 10.26 -21.57 8.22
C ILE A 374 9.28 -22.69 7.87
N GLU A 375 9.07 -23.63 8.79
CA GLU A 375 8.15 -24.76 8.57
C GLU A 375 6.69 -24.30 8.42
N ALA A 376 6.26 -23.30 9.17
CA ALA A 376 4.91 -22.72 9.06
C ALA A 376 4.61 -22.19 7.65
N ALA A 377 5.56 -21.56 6.99
CA ALA A 377 5.41 -21.12 5.60
C ALA A 377 5.45 -22.30 4.63
N LYS A 378 6.45 -23.19 4.76
CA LYS A 378 6.60 -24.36 3.86
C LYS A 378 5.43 -25.36 3.93
N SER A 379 4.77 -25.48 5.07
CA SER A 379 3.58 -26.33 5.25
C SER A 379 2.29 -25.69 4.76
N GLY A 380 2.28 -24.39 4.48
CA GLY A 380 1.09 -23.62 4.13
C GLY A 380 0.22 -23.24 5.33
N ALA A 381 0.66 -23.45 6.57
CA ALA A 381 -0.02 -22.94 7.78
C ALA A 381 -0.02 -21.40 7.82
N LEU A 382 0.99 -20.79 7.23
CA LEU A 382 1.13 -19.35 6.99
C LEU A 382 1.29 -19.12 5.49
N THR A 383 0.43 -18.27 4.89
CA THR A 383 0.49 -17.95 3.46
C THR A 383 0.67 -16.46 3.22
N HIS A 384 1.34 -16.10 2.12
CA HIS A 384 1.57 -14.72 1.72
C HIS A 384 0.74 -14.36 0.49
N VAL A 385 0.07 -13.21 0.53
CA VAL A 385 -0.67 -12.67 -0.61
C VAL A 385 -0.05 -11.32 -1.01
N PRO A 386 0.61 -11.22 -2.17
CA PRO A 386 0.88 -12.29 -3.14
C PRO A 386 2.03 -13.23 -2.69
N GLU A 387 1.99 -14.46 -3.15
CA GLU A 387 2.91 -15.57 -2.82
C GLU A 387 4.41 -15.20 -2.98
N ARG A 388 4.74 -14.30 -3.90
CA ARG A 388 6.15 -13.89 -4.14
C ARG A 388 6.88 -13.39 -2.88
N PHE A 389 6.17 -12.89 -1.89
CA PHE A 389 6.77 -12.39 -0.63
C PHE A 389 7.14 -13.50 0.35
N GLU A 390 6.67 -14.73 0.14
CA GLU A 390 7.14 -15.89 0.89
C GLU A 390 8.66 -16.11 0.72
N LYS A 391 9.19 -15.89 -0.49
CA LYS A 391 10.63 -15.96 -0.73
C LYS A 391 11.41 -14.93 0.09
N THR A 392 10.88 -13.72 0.22
CA THR A 392 11.49 -12.66 1.04
C THR A 392 11.45 -13.04 2.53
N TYR A 393 10.31 -13.55 3.00
CA TYR A 393 10.14 -14.03 4.38
C TYR A 393 11.11 -15.16 4.70
N LEU A 394 11.23 -16.19 3.85
CA LEU A 394 12.12 -17.33 4.05
C LEU A 394 13.60 -16.92 4.02
N HIS A 395 13.99 -16.05 3.08
CA HIS A 395 15.37 -15.58 2.99
C HIS A 395 15.85 -14.91 4.30
N TRP A 396 15.00 -14.06 4.90
CA TRP A 396 15.32 -13.42 6.17
C TRP A 396 15.45 -14.38 7.34
N LEU A 397 14.67 -15.47 7.35
CA LEU A 397 14.75 -16.49 8.39
C LEU A 397 15.93 -17.44 8.22
N GLU A 398 16.32 -17.74 6.98
CA GLU A 398 17.44 -18.62 6.66
C GLU A 398 18.81 -17.96 6.95
N GLU A 399 18.88 -16.62 6.87
CA GLU A 399 20.09 -15.82 7.14
C GLU A 399 20.06 -15.09 8.49
N ILE A 400 19.13 -15.48 9.38
CA ILE A 400 18.89 -14.74 10.62
C ILE A 400 20.06 -14.88 11.61
N ARG A 401 20.46 -13.75 12.19
CA ARG A 401 21.46 -13.69 13.26
C ARG A 401 20.80 -13.41 14.60
N ASP A 402 21.56 -13.60 15.70
CA ASP A 402 21.09 -13.25 17.04
C ASP A 402 20.65 -11.79 17.11
N TRP A 403 19.48 -11.56 17.67
CA TRP A 403 18.84 -10.26 17.72
C TRP A 403 19.21 -9.49 18.97
N CYS A 404 19.88 -8.34 18.83
CA CYS A 404 20.14 -7.40 19.92
C CYS A 404 18.84 -6.70 20.31
N ILE A 405 18.37 -6.91 21.54
CA ILE A 405 17.06 -6.43 22.03
C ILE A 405 17.15 -5.29 23.05
N SER A 406 18.32 -4.95 23.59
CA SER A 406 18.49 -3.83 24.52
C SER A 406 18.72 -2.51 23.80
N ARG A 407 18.17 -1.44 24.34
CA ARG A 407 18.33 -0.06 23.86
C ARG A 407 18.63 0.86 25.03
N GLN A 408 19.59 1.76 24.86
CA GLN A 408 20.02 2.74 25.87
C GLN A 408 19.12 3.98 25.84
N LEU A 409 17.82 3.75 25.93
CA LEU A 409 16.76 4.76 25.91
C LEU A 409 16.05 4.83 27.27
N TRP A 410 15.28 5.88 27.48
CA TRP A 410 14.42 6.00 28.65
C TRP A 410 12.97 5.63 28.33
N TRP A 411 12.53 5.86 27.09
CA TRP A 411 11.18 5.55 26.64
C TRP A 411 11.07 4.14 26.05
N GLY A 412 10.37 3.25 26.75
CA GLY A 412 10.14 1.86 26.33
C GLY A 412 9.90 0.92 27.50
N HIS A 413 9.76 -0.37 27.21
CA HIS A 413 9.64 -1.43 28.20
C HIS A 413 10.99 -1.65 28.87
N ARG A 414 11.07 -1.36 30.13
CA ARG A 414 12.31 -1.56 30.88
C ARG A 414 12.62 -3.04 31.05
N ILE A 415 13.87 -3.45 30.79
CA ILE A 415 14.30 -4.84 30.88
C ILE A 415 14.05 -5.39 32.28
N PRO A 416 13.35 -6.54 32.45
CA PRO A 416 13.00 -7.12 33.73
C PRO A 416 14.16 -7.93 34.34
N ALA A 417 15.32 -7.30 34.36
CA ALA A 417 16.56 -7.84 34.96
C ALA A 417 17.00 -6.96 36.12
N TYR A 418 17.39 -7.57 37.23
CA TYR A 418 17.66 -6.88 38.48
C TYR A 418 19.00 -7.33 39.04
N TYR A 419 19.88 -6.39 39.38
CA TYR A 419 21.22 -6.62 39.87
C TYR A 419 21.30 -6.32 41.39
N CYS A 420 21.70 -7.30 42.15
CA CYS A 420 22.02 -7.07 43.54
C CYS A 420 23.33 -6.26 43.66
N GLN A 421 23.28 -5.07 44.24
CA GLN A 421 24.45 -4.18 44.34
C GLN A 421 25.46 -4.67 45.36
N ASP A 422 25.05 -5.59 46.26
CA ASP A 422 25.95 -6.09 47.33
C ASP A 422 26.71 -7.37 46.93
N CYS A 423 26.16 -8.25 46.10
CA CYS A 423 26.79 -9.51 45.73
C CYS A 423 26.91 -9.77 44.23
N GLY A 424 26.41 -8.86 43.37
CA GLY A 424 26.44 -8.94 41.91
C GLY A 424 25.50 -9.97 41.31
N GLU A 425 24.61 -10.59 42.09
CA GLU A 425 23.65 -11.57 41.57
C GLU A 425 22.67 -10.92 40.59
N LEU A 426 22.49 -11.57 39.42
CA LEU A 426 21.50 -11.21 38.40
C LEU A 426 20.21 -12.02 38.62
N MET A 427 19.10 -11.34 38.79
CA MET A 427 17.75 -11.90 38.90
C MET A 427 16.92 -11.44 37.72
N VAL A 428 16.27 -12.36 36.99
CA VAL A 428 15.39 -12.06 35.89
C VAL A 428 14.00 -12.53 36.27
N GLU A 429 13.12 -11.54 36.57
CA GLU A 429 11.80 -11.80 37.17
C GLU A 429 10.77 -10.86 36.52
N GLU A 430 9.50 -11.31 36.39
CA GLU A 430 8.41 -10.52 35.82
C GLU A 430 8.09 -9.26 36.64
N THR A 431 8.29 -9.33 37.93
CA THR A 431 8.10 -8.24 38.89
C THR A 431 9.36 -8.01 39.71
N ALA A 432 9.58 -6.76 40.13
CA ALA A 432 10.75 -6.42 40.91
C ALA A 432 10.86 -7.26 42.18
N PRO A 433 11.97 -8.01 42.37
CA PRO A 433 12.18 -8.80 43.57
C PRO A 433 12.42 -7.90 44.79
N HIS A 434 11.81 -8.24 45.93
CA HIS A 434 12.00 -7.49 47.18
C HIS A 434 13.35 -7.75 47.84
N LYS A 435 13.94 -8.92 47.57
CA LYS A 435 15.22 -9.35 48.17
C LYS A 435 16.03 -10.16 47.16
N CYS A 436 17.33 -10.00 47.19
CA CYS A 436 18.26 -10.83 46.44
C CYS A 436 18.10 -12.32 46.82
N SER A 437 17.95 -13.16 45.80
CA SER A 437 17.81 -14.61 45.97
C SER A 437 19.02 -15.28 46.58
N LYS A 438 20.23 -14.68 46.44
CA LYS A 438 21.49 -15.23 46.88
C LYS A 438 21.92 -14.74 48.27
N CYS A 439 21.87 -13.44 48.55
CA CYS A 439 22.38 -12.85 49.77
C CYS A 439 21.31 -12.21 50.65
N GLY A 440 20.06 -12.13 50.23
CA GLY A 440 18.95 -11.53 50.99
C GLY A 440 18.94 -10.01 51.04
N SER A 441 19.87 -9.32 50.39
CA SER A 441 19.93 -7.87 50.36
C SER A 441 18.72 -7.26 49.66
N THR A 442 18.31 -6.06 50.09
CA THR A 442 17.27 -5.24 49.45
C THR A 442 17.85 -4.19 48.50
N ASN A 443 19.18 -4.10 48.42
CA ASN A 443 19.89 -3.16 47.57
C ASN A 443 19.92 -3.71 46.10
N ILE A 444 18.82 -3.56 45.40
CA ILE A 444 18.60 -4.12 44.10
C ILE A 444 18.37 -2.98 43.10
N LYS A 445 19.08 -3.02 41.97
CA LYS A 445 18.92 -2.06 40.88
C LYS A 445 18.41 -2.79 39.63
N GLN A 446 17.33 -2.28 39.00
CA GLN A 446 16.84 -2.77 37.71
C GLN A 446 17.78 -2.32 36.59
N ASP A 447 17.92 -3.12 35.55
CA ASP A 447 18.63 -2.77 34.31
C ASP A 447 18.12 -1.42 33.77
N GLU A 448 19.01 -0.55 33.34
CA GLU A 448 18.65 0.80 32.89
C GLU A 448 18.12 0.84 31.47
N ASP A 449 18.48 -0.17 30.68
CA ASP A 449 18.08 -0.29 29.28
C ASP A 449 16.59 -0.65 29.13
N VAL A 450 16.05 -0.31 27.98
CA VAL A 450 14.71 -0.73 27.56
C VAL A 450 14.81 -1.73 26.42
N LEU A 451 13.72 -2.45 26.17
CA LEU A 451 13.64 -3.38 25.07
C LEU A 451 13.41 -2.66 23.73
N ASP A 452 13.93 -3.23 22.66
CA ASP A 452 13.59 -2.88 21.30
C ASP A 452 12.08 -2.85 21.10
N THR A 453 11.55 -1.82 20.42
CA THR A 453 10.11 -1.68 20.14
C THR A 453 9.52 -2.91 19.44
N TRP A 454 10.32 -3.56 18.60
CA TRP A 454 9.91 -4.77 17.88
C TRP A 454 9.74 -5.99 18.80
N PHE A 455 10.28 -5.95 20.01
CA PHE A 455 10.10 -7.03 20.99
C PHE A 455 8.66 -7.05 21.53
N SER A 456 8.10 -5.89 21.85
CA SER A 456 6.70 -5.78 22.27
C SER A 456 5.72 -5.92 21.11
N SER A 457 6.04 -5.33 19.95
CA SER A 457 5.22 -5.42 18.73
C SER A 457 5.11 -6.85 18.21
N ALA A 458 6.11 -7.70 18.47
CA ALA A 458 6.07 -9.13 18.12
C ALA A 458 4.97 -9.92 18.86
N LEU A 459 4.50 -9.44 20.01
CA LEU A 459 3.47 -10.09 20.81
C LEU A 459 2.05 -9.60 20.46
N TRP A 460 1.94 -8.61 19.59
CA TRP A 460 0.71 -7.87 19.30
C TRP A 460 -0.51 -8.76 19.00
N PRO A 461 -0.45 -9.83 18.19
CA PRO A 461 -1.62 -10.64 17.88
C PRO A 461 -2.28 -11.34 19.07
N PHE A 462 -1.54 -11.60 20.14
CA PHE A 462 -2.05 -12.32 21.32
C PHE A 462 -1.97 -11.52 22.62
N SER A 463 -1.00 -10.61 22.78
CA SER A 463 -0.94 -9.74 23.96
C SER A 463 -2.14 -8.78 24.04
N THR A 464 -2.62 -8.31 22.87
CA THR A 464 -3.80 -7.44 22.78
C THR A 464 -5.08 -8.14 23.20
N LEU A 465 -5.14 -9.45 23.06
CA LEU A 465 -6.28 -10.29 23.44
C LEU A 465 -6.17 -10.81 24.88
N GLY A 466 -5.14 -10.38 25.63
CA GLY A 466 -5.01 -10.62 27.06
C GLY A 466 -3.95 -11.63 27.49
N TRP A 467 -3.22 -12.27 26.55
CA TRP A 467 -2.11 -13.13 26.91
C TRP A 467 -1.11 -12.37 27.84
N PRO A 468 -0.54 -13.00 28.91
CA PRO A 468 -0.48 -14.43 29.24
C PRO A 468 -1.73 -15.02 29.93
N GLU A 469 -2.76 -14.23 30.20
CA GLU A 469 -4.00 -14.76 30.75
C GLU A 469 -4.81 -15.50 29.67
N GLU A 470 -5.51 -16.56 30.08
CA GLU A 470 -6.44 -17.28 29.18
C GLU A 470 -7.81 -16.60 29.13
N THR A 471 -7.89 -15.43 28.49
CA THR A 471 -9.13 -14.66 28.36
C THR A 471 -10.11 -15.30 27.38
N GLU A 472 -11.39 -14.94 27.45
CA GLU A 472 -12.41 -15.37 26.47
C GLU A 472 -12.07 -14.81 25.08
N ASP A 473 -11.62 -13.56 25.00
CA ASP A 473 -11.18 -12.94 23.75
C ASP A 473 -10.02 -13.72 23.09
N LEU A 474 -9.01 -14.10 23.87
CA LEU A 474 -7.87 -14.87 23.35
C LEU A 474 -8.33 -16.24 22.83
N LYS A 475 -9.22 -16.94 23.53
CA LYS A 475 -9.72 -18.26 23.12
C LYS A 475 -10.59 -18.22 21.87
N TYR A 476 -11.27 -17.10 21.62
CA TYR A 476 -12.23 -16.99 20.52
C TYR A 476 -11.63 -16.30 19.28
N PHE A 477 -10.85 -15.24 19.45
CA PHE A 477 -10.31 -14.40 18.36
C PHE A 477 -8.88 -14.73 17.94
N TYR A 478 -8.19 -15.64 18.62
CA TYR A 478 -6.84 -16.08 18.27
C TYR A 478 -6.84 -17.55 17.84
N PRO A 479 -6.06 -17.95 16.82
CA PRO A 479 -5.21 -17.12 15.95
C PRO A 479 -6.04 -16.14 15.10
N THR A 480 -5.41 -15.02 14.70
CA THR A 480 -6.08 -14.05 13.83
C THR A 480 -6.13 -14.54 12.38
N ASP A 481 -7.02 -13.98 11.55
CA ASP A 481 -7.22 -14.50 10.18
C ASP A 481 -6.20 -13.94 9.19
N VAL A 482 -6.05 -12.62 9.17
CA VAL A 482 -5.16 -11.95 8.22
C VAL A 482 -4.41 -10.80 8.86
N LEU A 483 -3.11 -10.73 8.58
CA LEU A 483 -2.29 -9.57 8.85
C LEU A 483 -2.17 -8.77 7.56
N VAL A 484 -2.52 -7.49 7.58
CA VAL A 484 -2.29 -6.56 6.47
C VAL A 484 -1.06 -5.72 6.79
N THR A 485 -0.11 -5.61 5.86
CA THR A 485 1.15 -4.90 6.13
C THR A 485 1.86 -4.48 4.85
N GLY A 486 2.71 -3.46 4.94
CA GLY A 486 3.65 -3.10 3.88
C GLY A 486 4.78 -4.13 3.72
N TYR A 487 5.30 -4.27 2.51
CA TYR A 487 6.39 -5.20 2.24
C TYR A 487 7.70 -4.83 2.98
N ASP A 488 7.87 -3.58 3.36
CA ASP A 488 9.07 -3.05 3.98
C ASP A 488 9.24 -3.44 5.46
N ILE A 489 8.18 -3.97 6.10
CA ILE A 489 8.23 -4.42 7.49
C ILE A 489 8.01 -5.94 7.67
N ILE A 490 8.13 -6.73 6.61
CA ILE A 490 8.03 -8.20 6.69
C ILE A 490 9.06 -8.74 7.70
N PHE A 491 10.31 -8.34 7.58
CA PHE A 491 11.36 -8.77 8.49
C PHE A 491 11.20 -8.18 9.89
N PHE A 492 10.93 -6.89 9.98
CA PHE A 492 10.84 -6.20 11.26
C PHE A 492 9.70 -6.71 12.14
N TRP A 493 8.57 -7.04 11.52
CA TRP A 493 7.34 -7.31 12.25
C TRP A 493 6.76 -8.69 11.99
N VAL A 494 6.53 -9.07 10.73
CA VAL A 494 5.88 -10.36 10.41
C VAL A 494 6.69 -11.53 10.95
N VAL A 495 8.00 -11.59 10.61
CA VAL A 495 8.91 -12.66 11.06
C VAL A 495 8.90 -12.77 12.58
N ARG A 496 8.97 -11.60 13.28
CA ARG A 496 9.03 -11.55 14.74
C ARG A 496 7.74 -11.98 15.41
N MET A 497 6.58 -11.62 14.84
CA MET A 497 5.29 -12.10 15.35
C MET A 497 5.16 -13.62 15.21
N VAL A 498 5.58 -14.17 14.07
CA VAL A 498 5.44 -15.60 13.80
C VAL A 498 6.28 -16.45 14.76
N PHE A 499 7.58 -16.16 14.90
CA PHE A 499 8.39 -16.96 15.81
C PHE A 499 7.99 -16.76 17.29
N SER A 500 7.60 -15.55 17.69
CA SER A 500 7.15 -15.29 19.05
C SER A 500 5.86 -16.03 19.39
N ALA A 501 4.91 -16.06 18.44
CA ALA A 501 3.67 -16.81 18.59
C ALA A 501 3.90 -18.32 18.68
N LEU A 502 4.67 -18.87 17.74
CA LEU A 502 4.98 -20.31 17.73
C LEU A 502 5.69 -20.74 19.02
N GLU A 503 6.64 -19.93 19.52
CA GLU A 503 7.32 -20.18 20.79
C GLU A 503 6.38 -20.06 22.00
N THR A 504 5.36 -19.22 21.93
CA THR A 504 4.50 -18.85 23.04
C THR A 504 3.23 -19.67 23.14
N THR A 505 2.48 -19.74 22.05
CA THR A 505 1.17 -20.38 21.92
C THR A 505 1.24 -21.75 21.23
N GLY A 506 2.30 -22.00 20.45
CA GLY A 506 2.45 -23.21 19.62
C GLY A 506 1.72 -23.12 18.29
N GLU A 507 1.08 -21.98 17.99
CA GLU A 507 0.27 -21.76 16.78
C GLU A 507 0.77 -20.53 16.02
N VAL A 508 0.51 -20.47 14.70
CA VAL A 508 0.77 -19.27 13.90
C VAL A 508 -0.10 -18.12 14.38
N PRO A 509 0.40 -16.87 14.37
CA PRO A 509 -0.40 -15.74 14.89
C PRO A 509 -1.52 -15.30 13.95
N PHE A 510 -1.41 -15.65 12.67
CA PHE A 510 -2.36 -15.37 11.59
C PHE A 510 -2.16 -16.38 10.46
N HIS A 511 -3.22 -16.63 9.69
CA HIS A 511 -3.17 -17.59 8.57
C HIS A 511 -2.67 -16.98 7.27
N HIS A 512 -2.98 -15.70 7.05
CA HIS A 512 -2.62 -14.98 5.83
C HIS A 512 -1.86 -13.69 6.14
N VAL A 513 -0.83 -13.42 5.34
CA VAL A 513 -0.13 -12.12 5.31
C VAL A 513 -0.48 -11.42 4.00
N TYR A 514 -1.38 -10.45 4.07
CA TYR A 514 -1.73 -9.61 2.92
C TYR A 514 -0.75 -8.46 2.82
N VAL A 515 0.11 -8.51 1.82
CA VAL A 515 1.19 -7.54 1.62
C VAL A 515 0.78 -6.49 0.61
N HIS A 516 0.80 -5.23 1.01
CA HIS A 516 0.60 -4.11 0.11
C HIS A 516 1.91 -3.37 -0.21
N GLY A 517 1.91 -2.60 -1.31
CA GLY A 517 3.01 -1.72 -1.66
C GLY A 517 2.94 -0.36 -0.97
N LEU A 518 3.90 0.50 -1.28
CA LEU A 518 3.98 1.86 -0.73
C LEU A 518 3.21 2.85 -1.59
N VAL A 519 2.68 3.90 -0.95
CA VAL A 519 2.11 5.04 -1.66
C VAL A 519 3.23 6.01 -2.00
N ARG A 520 3.39 6.28 -3.30
CA ARG A 520 4.40 7.18 -3.87
C ARG A 520 3.74 8.43 -4.43
N ASP A 521 4.50 9.51 -4.55
CA ASP A 521 4.02 10.73 -5.21
C ASP A 521 3.80 10.52 -6.73
N ALA A 522 3.29 11.52 -7.42
CA ALA A 522 3.00 11.45 -8.85
C ALA A 522 4.25 11.14 -9.72
N GLN A 523 5.45 11.47 -9.22
CA GLN A 523 6.74 11.20 -9.86
C GLN A 523 7.28 9.81 -9.52
N GLY A 524 6.65 9.09 -8.60
CA GLY A 524 7.06 7.76 -8.16
C GLY A 524 8.09 7.76 -7.02
N ARG A 525 8.33 8.90 -6.36
CA ARG A 525 9.23 8.98 -5.19
C ARG A 525 8.50 8.58 -3.92
N LYS A 526 9.21 8.00 -2.96
CA LYS A 526 8.68 7.70 -1.63
C LYS A 526 8.21 9.01 -0.98
N MET A 527 7.02 9.02 -0.41
CA MET A 527 6.53 10.16 0.34
C MET A 527 7.24 10.26 1.68
N SER A 528 7.79 11.43 1.99
CA SER A 528 8.41 11.70 3.28
C SER A 528 8.22 13.16 3.69
N LYS A 529 8.27 13.43 5.00
CA LYS A 529 8.19 14.79 5.54
C LYS A 529 9.41 15.62 5.14
N SER A 530 10.58 15.00 5.02
CA SER A 530 11.83 15.67 4.62
C SER A 530 11.81 16.15 3.17
N LEU A 531 11.14 15.42 2.27
CA LEU A 531 10.97 15.81 0.86
C LEU A 531 9.81 16.79 0.65
N GLY A 532 8.99 17.06 1.67
CA GLY A 532 7.83 17.95 1.57
C GLY A 532 6.75 17.46 0.57
N ASN A 533 6.77 16.17 0.20
CA ASN A 533 5.82 15.54 -0.74
C ASN A 533 4.79 14.64 -0.03
N GLY A 534 4.76 14.67 1.31
CA GLY A 534 3.76 13.95 2.10
C GLY A 534 2.37 14.59 1.95
N ILE A 535 1.36 13.76 1.75
CA ILE A 535 -0.04 14.17 1.63
C ILE A 535 -0.78 13.74 2.90
N ASP A 536 -1.45 14.70 3.54
CA ASP A 536 -2.30 14.42 4.70
C ASP A 536 -3.63 13.82 4.20
N PRO A 537 -4.01 12.61 4.66
CA PRO A 537 -5.30 12.02 4.33
C PRO A 537 -6.51 12.90 4.69
N LEU A 538 -6.42 13.68 5.79
CA LEU A 538 -7.52 14.55 6.22
C LEU A 538 -7.79 15.69 5.22
N GLU A 539 -6.75 16.26 4.61
CA GLU A 539 -6.93 17.29 3.58
C GLU A 539 -7.65 16.73 2.35
N ILE A 540 -7.35 15.48 2.00
CA ILE A 540 -8.00 14.79 0.88
C ILE A 540 -9.46 14.48 1.23
N ILE A 541 -9.73 13.98 2.44
CA ILE A 541 -11.09 13.70 2.92
C ILE A 541 -11.93 14.98 2.93
N ASP A 542 -11.36 16.09 3.37
CA ASP A 542 -12.06 17.38 3.38
C ASP A 542 -12.43 17.88 1.97
N GLN A 543 -11.63 17.56 0.95
CA GLN A 543 -11.87 17.99 -0.43
C GLN A 543 -12.77 17.04 -1.22
N TYR A 544 -12.62 15.73 -1.03
CA TYR A 544 -13.23 14.71 -1.89
C TYR A 544 -14.19 13.76 -1.16
N GLY A 545 -14.16 13.74 0.18
CA GLY A 545 -14.85 12.76 1.02
C GLY A 545 -14.03 11.50 1.30
N ALA A 546 -14.33 10.83 2.40
CA ALA A 546 -13.65 9.60 2.81
C ALA A 546 -13.90 8.47 1.81
N ASP A 547 -15.13 8.31 1.32
CA ASP A 547 -15.49 7.25 0.36
C ASP A 547 -14.70 7.33 -0.94
N ALA A 548 -14.46 8.55 -1.46
CA ALA A 548 -13.69 8.73 -2.69
C ALA A 548 -12.21 8.33 -2.49
N LEU A 549 -11.63 8.69 -1.35
CA LEU A 549 -10.27 8.29 -0.98
C LEU A 549 -10.16 6.78 -0.84
N ARG A 550 -11.04 6.15 -0.06
CA ARG A 550 -11.08 4.71 0.18
C ARG A 550 -11.21 3.92 -1.12
N PHE A 551 -12.14 4.32 -1.98
CA PHE A 551 -12.36 3.67 -3.27
C PHE A 551 -11.14 3.77 -4.20
N MET A 552 -10.51 4.94 -4.26
CA MET A 552 -9.27 5.13 -5.03
C MET A 552 -8.13 4.26 -4.46
N LEU A 553 -7.96 4.24 -3.14
CA LEU A 553 -6.92 3.44 -2.49
C LEU A 553 -7.09 1.94 -2.74
N THR A 554 -8.32 1.45 -2.76
CA THR A 554 -8.62 0.03 -2.96
C THR A 554 -8.52 -0.40 -4.43
N THR A 555 -9.13 0.36 -5.35
CA THR A 555 -9.22 -0.02 -6.78
C THR A 555 -7.96 0.36 -7.57
N GLY A 556 -7.10 1.17 -7.01
CA GLY A 556 -5.87 1.65 -7.66
C GLY A 556 -4.67 0.72 -7.56
N ILE A 557 -4.77 -0.41 -6.85
CA ILE A 557 -3.63 -1.23 -6.43
C ILE A 557 -3.84 -2.71 -6.77
N THR A 558 -2.76 -3.34 -7.25
CA THR A 558 -2.61 -4.79 -7.23
C THR A 558 -1.81 -5.17 -5.97
N PRO A 559 -2.15 -6.27 -5.26
CA PRO A 559 -1.41 -6.67 -4.06
C PRO A 559 0.11 -6.69 -4.24
N GLY A 560 0.83 -6.11 -3.29
CA GLY A 560 2.29 -6.04 -3.26
C GLY A 560 2.95 -5.04 -4.22
N ASN A 561 2.19 -4.25 -4.96
CA ASN A 561 2.73 -3.23 -5.86
C ASN A 561 2.57 -1.82 -5.29
N ASP A 562 3.56 -0.96 -5.57
CA ASP A 562 3.49 0.44 -5.19
C ASP A 562 2.40 1.20 -5.96
N MET A 563 1.74 2.12 -5.29
CA MET A 563 0.74 2.99 -5.87
C MET A 563 1.28 4.40 -6.07
N ARG A 564 1.10 4.96 -7.26
CA ARG A 564 1.29 6.41 -7.49
C ARG A 564 0.01 7.15 -7.17
N PHE A 565 0.09 8.06 -6.22
CA PHE A 565 -1.03 8.92 -5.88
C PHE A 565 -1.27 9.96 -6.98
N LYS A 566 -2.52 10.00 -7.50
CA LYS A 566 -2.94 10.91 -8.56
C LYS A 566 -4.33 11.47 -8.26
N THR A 567 -4.46 12.78 -8.36
CA THR A 567 -5.73 13.50 -8.07
C THR A 567 -6.84 13.21 -9.08
N ASP A 568 -6.52 12.91 -10.34
CA ASP A 568 -7.50 12.52 -11.38
C ASP A 568 -8.28 11.26 -11.01
N LYS A 569 -7.65 10.32 -10.30
CA LYS A 569 -8.33 9.12 -9.77
C LYS A 569 -9.31 9.46 -8.63
N LEU A 570 -8.98 10.42 -7.79
CA LEU A 570 -9.90 10.92 -6.75
C LEU A 570 -11.12 11.58 -7.36
N GLU A 571 -10.92 12.42 -8.37
CA GLU A 571 -12.02 13.06 -9.11
C GLU A 571 -12.94 12.01 -9.74
N SER A 572 -12.35 10.96 -10.33
CA SER A 572 -13.12 9.84 -10.89
C SER A 572 -13.94 9.12 -9.82
N ALA A 573 -13.38 8.87 -8.65
CA ALA A 573 -14.08 8.23 -7.54
C ALA A 573 -15.21 9.12 -6.99
N ARG A 574 -14.99 10.43 -6.87
CA ARG A 574 -16.03 11.40 -6.49
C ARG A 574 -17.15 11.47 -7.52
N ASN A 575 -16.82 11.46 -8.81
CA ASN A 575 -17.80 11.44 -9.89
C ASN A 575 -18.65 10.15 -9.84
N PHE A 576 -18.03 9.02 -9.48
CA PHE A 576 -18.75 7.77 -9.27
C PHE A 576 -19.74 7.88 -8.09
N ALA A 577 -19.30 8.40 -6.95
CA ALA A 577 -20.19 8.67 -5.82
C ALA A 577 -21.37 9.57 -6.22
N ASN A 578 -21.09 10.66 -6.93
CA ASN A 578 -22.14 11.59 -7.40
C ASN A 578 -23.11 10.92 -8.39
N LYS A 579 -22.64 10.03 -9.26
CA LYS A 579 -23.51 9.27 -10.18
C LYS A 579 -24.39 8.29 -9.43
N LEU A 580 -23.84 7.55 -8.45
CA LEU A 580 -24.61 6.67 -7.57
C LEU A 580 -25.68 7.46 -6.80
N TRP A 581 -25.32 8.62 -6.24
CA TRP A 581 -26.25 9.50 -5.51
C TRP A 581 -27.43 9.91 -6.38
N ASN A 582 -27.17 10.40 -7.60
CA ASN A 582 -28.23 10.82 -8.50
C ASN A 582 -29.12 9.65 -8.97
N ALA A 583 -28.54 8.49 -9.23
CA ALA A 583 -29.29 7.28 -9.56
C ALA A 583 -30.17 6.83 -8.40
N SER A 584 -29.63 6.82 -7.18
CA SER A 584 -30.39 6.47 -5.98
C SER A 584 -31.52 7.46 -5.69
N ARG A 585 -31.24 8.76 -5.88
CA ARG A 585 -32.26 9.80 -5.78
C ARG A 585 -33.40 9.59 -6.78
N PHE A 586 -33.08 9.24 -8.04
CA PHE A 586 -34.09 8.88 -9.03
C PHE A 586 -34.95 7.69 -8.56
N VAL A 587 -34.32 6.64 -8.03
CA VAL A 587 -35.04 5.46 -7.50
C VAL A 587 -35.97 5.89 -6.35
N ILE A 588 -35.46 6.56 -5.33
CA ILE A 588 -36.20 6.99 -4.14
C ILE A 588 -37.41 7.86 -4.53
N MET A 589 -37.25 8.81 -5.45
CA MET A 589 -38.34 9.63 -5.96
C MET A 589 -39.46 8.82 -6.64
N ASN A 590 -39.16 7.70 -7.27
CA ASN A 590 -40.15 6.83 -7.90
C ASN A 590 -40.79 5.85 -6.90
N LEU A 591 -40.13 5.63 -5.75
CA LEU A 591 -40.67 4.80 -4.66
C LEU A 591 -41.66 5.53 -3.74
N GLN A 592 -41.61 6.85 -3.71
CA GLN A 592 -42.39 7.65 -2.76
C GLN A 592 -43.50 8.44 -3.47
N ASP A 593 -44.60 8.68 -2.79
CA ASP A 593 -45.63 9.63 -3.19
C ASP A 593 -45.28 11.08 -2.79
N GLU A 594 -46.15 12.03 -3.08
CA GLU A 594 -45.92 13.45 -2.76
C GLU A 594 -45.81 13.70 -1.25
N ASP A 595 -46.43 12.81 -0.44
CA ASP A 595 -46.38 12.87 1.03
C ASP A 595 -45.14 12.16 1.61
N GLY A 596 -44.35 11.48 0.78
CA GLY A 596 -43.14 10.70 1.14
C GLY A 596 -43.43 9.31 1.71
N ASN A 597 -44.63 8.78 1.50
CA ASN A 597 -44.94 7.39 1.82
C ASN A 597 -44.52 6.49 0.67
N PHE A 598 -44.08 5.29 1.01
CA PHE A 598 -43.67 4.32 -0.02
C PHE A 598 -44.92 3.88 -0.84
N ARG A 599 -44.84 3.98 -2.14
CA ARG A 599 -45.80 3.44 -3.09
C ARG A 599 -45.85 1.93 -2.98
N GLN A 600 -46.95 1.33 -3.38
CA GLN A 600 -47.06 -0.14 -3.44
C GLN A 600 -46.03 -0.72 -4.40
N MET A 601 -45.43 -1.84 -3.96
CA MET A 601 -44.47 -2.65 -4.68
C MET A 601 -44.96 -4.09 -4.72
N ALA A 602 -44.57 -4.83 -5.77
CA ALA A 602 -44.83 -6.26 -5.83
C ALA A 602 -43.99 -7.00 -4.76
N ASP A 603 -44.51 -8.07 -4.25
CA ASP A 603 -43.76 -9.01 -3.42
C ASP A 603 -42.85 -9.85 -4.33
N LEU A 604 -41.52 -9.76 -4.07
CA LEU A 604 -40.52 -10.55 -4.79
C LEU A 604 -40.03 -11.77 -4.01
N THR A 605 -40.56 -12.03 -2.79
CA THR A 605 -40.18 -13.23 -2.01
C THR A 605 -40.72 -14.50 -2.65
N ASP A 606 -41.91 -14.39 -3.25
CA ASP A 606 -42.53 -15.45 -4.05
C ASP A 606 -42.51 -15.00 -5.52
N LEU A 607 -41.29 -14.96 -6.11
CA LEU A 607 -41.07 -14.50 -7.47
C LEU A 607 -41.93 -15.32 -8.44
N ASP A 608 -43.14 -14.80 -8.73
CA ASP A 608 -43.81 -15.17 -9.97
C ASP A 608 -42.94 -14.66 -11.11
N LYS A 609 -41.99 -15.52 -11.52
CA LYS A 609 -41.01 -15.23 -12.59
C LYS A 609 -41.71 -14.78 -13.88
N ALA A 610 -43.01 -15.05 -14.03
CA ALA A 610 -43.81 -14.61 -15.16
C ALA A 610 -44.13 -13.11 -15.14
N ALA A 611 -44.13 -12.43 -13.96
CA ALA A 611 -44.38 -11.00 -13.86
C ALA A 611 -43.14 -10.13 -14.24
N LEU A 612 -41.92 -10.69 -14.18
CA LEU A 612 -40.70 -9.99 -14.52
C LEU A 612 -40.56 -9.80 -16.03
N GLN A 613 -40.28 -8.58 -16.45
CA GLN A 613 -39.91 -8.28 -17.83
C GLN A 613 -38.45 -8.72 -18.12
N ASP A 614 -38.07 -8.74 -19.41
CA ASP A 614 -36.71 -9.17 -19.80
C ASP A 614 -35.60 -8.30 -19.15
N GLU A 615 -35.83 -6.98 -19.06
CA GLU A 615 -34.90 -6.05 -18.42
C GLU A 615 -34.73 -6.29 -16.91
N ASP A 616 -35.80 -6.72 -16.23
CA ASP A 616 -35.76 -7.08 -14.81
C ASP A 616 -34.93 -8.34 -14.62
N LYS A 617 -35.17 -9.35 -15.43
CA LYS A 617 -34.42 -10.60 -15.41
C LYS A 617 -32.95 -10.38 -15.73
N TRP A 618 -32.66 -9.50 -16.70
CA TRP A 618 -31.29 -9.15 -17.06
C TRP A 618 -30.55 -8.51 -15.87
N ILE A 619 -31.11 -7.44 -15.27
CA ILE A 619 -30.40 -6.73 -14.20
C ILE A 619 -30.25 -7.59 -12.93
N ILE A 620 -31.26 -8.42 -12.61
CA ILE A 620 -31.18 -9.38 -11.51
C ILE A 620 -30.07 -10.39 -11.76
N SER A 621 -29.97 -10.93 -12.97
CA SER A 621 -28.86 -11.82 -13.35
C SER A 621 -27.51 -11.13 -13.22
N ARG A 622 -27.38 -9.87 -13.67
CA ARG A 622 -26.10 -9.11 -13.59
C ARG A 622 -25.69 -8.84 -12.15
N VAL A 623 -26.64 -8.51 -11.26
CA VAL A 623 -26.36 -8.37 -9.81
C VAL A 623 -25.94 -9.71 -9.20
N ASN A 624 -26.62 -10.80 -9.58
CA ASN A 624 -26.34 -12.13 -9.11
C ASN A 624 -24.94 -12.63 -9.54
N ASP A 625 -24.57 -12.42 -10.81
CA ASP A 625 -23.23 -12.71 -11.33
C ASP A 625 -22.15 -11.85 -10.65
N ALA A 626 -22.45 -10.56 -10.42
CA ALA A 626 -21.54 -9.67 -9.70
C ALA A 626 -21.36 -10.10 -8.25
N THR A 627 -22.43 -10.54 -7.58
CA THR A 627 -22.38 -11.08 -6.22
C THR A 627 -21.40 -12.25 -6.15
N LYS A 628 -21.52 -13.22 -7.06
CA LYS A 628 -20.60 -14.37 -7.13
C LYS A 628 -19.16 -13.92 -7.33
N TYR A 629 -18.93 -13.11 -8.38
CA TYR A 629 -17.59 -12.66 -8.74
C TYR A 629 -16.92 -11.86 -7.61
N ILE A 630 -17.64 -10.89 -7.02
CA ILE A 630 -17.11 -10.04 -5.95
C ILE A 630 -16.80 -10.90 -4.72
N THR A 631 -17.69 -11.83 -4.34
CA THR A 631 -17.46 -12.71 -3.20
C THR A 631 -16.21 -13.56 -3.40
N GLU A 632 -16.11 -14.28 -4.53
CA GLU A 632 -14.95 -15.13 -4.84
C GLU A 632 -13.63 -14.34 -4.90
N THR A 633 -13.69 -13.11 -5.36
CA THR A 633 -12.51 -12.23 -5.52
C THR A 633 -12.08 -11.66 -4.18
N MET A 634 -13.04 -11.25 -3.33
CA MET A 634 -12.80 -10.81 -1.95
C MET A 634 -12.19 -11.93 -1.10
N GLU A 635 -12.68 -13.17 -1.22
CA GLU A 635 -12.14 -14.34 -0.51
C GLU A 635 -10.69 -14.67 -0.94
N LYS A 636 -10.27 -14.23 -2.11
CA LYS A 636 -8.88 -14.34 -2.61
C LYS A 636 -8.03 -13.11 -2.32
N TYR A 637 -8.56 -12.16 -1.56
CA TYR A 637 -7.90 -10.89 -1.26
C TYR A 637 -7.60 -10.00 -2.48
N ASP A 638 -8.29 -10.18 -3.62
CA ASP A 638 -8.15 -9.31 -4.79
C ASP A 638 -9.19 -8.18 -4.76
N LEU A 639 -8.98 -7.25 -3.81
CA LEU A 639 -9.93 -6.18 -3.51
C LEU A 639 -10.12 -5.21 -4.68
N ALA A 640 -9.08 -5.02 -5.49
CA ALA A 640 -9.14 -4.11 -6.64
C ALA A 640 -10.12 -4.60 -7.70
N LEU A 641 -10.08 -5.90 -8.04
CA LEU A 641 -11.00 -6.50 -9.00
C LEU A 641 -12.44 -6.53 -8.47
N ALA A 642 -12.60 -6.80 -7.17
CA ALA A 642 -13.91 -6.76 -6.52
C ALA A 642 -14.54 -5.35 -6.59
N GLY A 643 -13.78 -4.31 -6.23
CA GLY A 643 -14.22 -2.91 -6.32
C GLY A 643 -14.52 -2.46 -7.73
N GLN A 644 -13.69 -2.87 -8.71
CA GLN A 644 -13.92 -2.58 -10.12
C GLN A 644 -15.21 -3.24 -10.64
N ARG A 645 -15.50 -4.48 -10.25
CA ARG A 645 -16.74 -5.16 -10.64
C ARG A 645 -17.97 -4.47 -10.05
N ALA A 646 -17.89 -4.02 -8.80
CA ALA A 646 -18.97 -3.22 -8.19
C ALA A 646 -19.20 -1.89 -8.94
N TYR A 647 -18.12 -1.21 -9.32
CA TYR A 647 -18.17 -0.01 -10.15
C TYR A 647 -18.87 -0.29 -11.49
N ASP A 648 -18.45 -1.33 -12.22
CA ASP A 648 -19.00 -1.65 -13.52
C ASP A 648 -20.49 -2.01 -13.46
N LEU A 649 -20.92 -2.76 -12.45
CA LEU A 649 -22.33 -3.06 -12.20
C LEU A 649 -23.15 -1.77 -12.02
N ILE A 650 -22.67 -0.87 -11.16
CA ILE A 650 -23.40 0.34 -10.81
C ILE A 650 -23.38 1.35 -11.95
N TRP A 651 -22.20 1.65 -12.48
CA TRP A 651 -22.05 2.69 -13.51
C TRP A 651 -22.55 2.25 -14.85
N ASN A 652 -22.01 1.12 -15.37
CA ASN A 652 -22.22 0.70 -16.74
C ASN A 652 -23.53 -0.08 -16.95
N GLU A 653 -23.97 -0.86 -15.95
CA GLU A 653 -25.14 -1.72 -16.11
C GLU A 653 -26.41 -1.07 -15.54
N PHE A 654 -26.36 -0.65 -14.26
CA PHE A 654 -27.52 -0.05 -13.62
C PHE A 654 -27.81 1.37 -14.09
N CYS A 655 -26.85 2.29 -13.99
CA CYS A 655 -27.07 3.70 -14.29
C CYS A 655 -27.23 3.96 -15.79
N ASP A 656 -26.38 3.39 -16.63
CA ASP A 656 -26.38 3.71 -18.08
C ASP A 656 -27.47 2.96 -18.83
N TRP A 657 -27.92 1.81 -18.32
CA TRP A 657 -28.90 0.98 -19.03
C TRP A 657 -30.19 0.75 -18.27
N TYR A 658 -30.14 0.10 -17.10
CA TYR A 658 -31.37 -0.33 -16.45
C TYR A 658 -32.28 0.84 -16.09
N ILE A 659 -31.73 1.90 -15.50
CA ILE A 659 -32.49 3.12 -15.18
C ILE A 659 -33.17 3.69 -16.45
N GLU A 660 -32.45 3.77 -17.56
CA GLU A 660 -32.99 4.36 -18.79
C GLU A 660 -34.10 3.49 -19.43
N ILE A 661 -33.94 2.18 -19.35
CA ILE A 661 -34.92 1.24 -19.89
C ILE A 661 -36.20 1.25 -19.02
N VAL A 662 -36.09 1.20 -17.72
CA VAL A 662 -37.23 1.11 -16.79
C VAL A 662 -38.07 2.39 -16.71
N LYS A 663 -37.53 3.54 -17.11
CA LYS A 663 -38.26 4.81 -17.18
C LYS A 663 -39.57 4.70 -17.99
N GLY A 664 -39.54 3.94 -19.07
CA GLY A 664 -40.72 3.72 -19.89
C GLY A 664 -41.89 3.06 -19.15
N ARG A 665 -41.58 2.16 -18.24
CA ARG A 665 -42.55 1.47 -17.38
C ARG A 665 -43.01 2.34 -16.22
N LEU A 666 -42.10 3.01 -15.54
CA LEU A 666 -42.40 3.87 -14.39
C LEU A 666 -43.35 5.04 -14.77
N TYR A 667 -43.24 5.53 -15.98
CA TYR A 667 -44.05 6.63 -16.50
C TYR A 667 -45.19 6.17 -17.45
N GLY A 668 -45.37 4.85 -17.62
CA GLY A 668 -46.46 4.24 -18.37
C GLY A 668 -47.82 4.30 -17.64
N ASP A 669 -48.84 3.62 -18.15
CA ASP A 669 -50.17 3.62 -17.57
C ASP A 669 -50.52 2.35 -16.79
N ASP A 670 -49.67 1.29 -16.88
CA ASP A 670 -49.92 0.02 -16.22
C ASP A 670 -49.39 0.04 -14.75
N GLU A 671 -50.28 0.13 -13.80
CA GLU A 671 -49.95 0.20 -12.37
C GLU A 671 -49.36 -1.11 -11.82
N GLU A 672 -49.77 -2.28 -12.36
CA GLU A 672 -49.22 -3.56 -11.90
C GLU A 672 -47.76 -3.71 -12.38
N ASP A 673 -47.49 -3.33 -13.62
CA ASP A 673 -46.10 -3.31 -14.16
C ASP A 673 -45.22 -2.32 -13.37
N LYS A 674 -45.74 -1.15 -12.96
CA LYS A 674 -45.04 -0.22 -12.10
C LYS A 674 -44.71 -0.79 -10.71
N LYS A 675 -45.55 -1.59 -10.13
CA LYS A 675 -45.30 -2.25 -8.83
C LYS A 675 -44.11 -3.21 -8.95
N VAL A 676 -44.06 -3.99 -10.02
CA VAL A 676 -42.93 -4.89 -10.32
C VAL A 676 -41.66 -4.10 -10.55
N ALA A 677 -41.68 -3.08 -11.39
CA ALA A 677 -40.52 -2.23 -11.65
C ALA A 677 -39.94 -1.56 -10.39
N ARG A 678 -40.81 -1.06 -9.49
CA ARG A 678 -40.39 -0.48 -8.19
C ARG A 678 -39.75 -1.53 -7.29
N ALA A 679 -40.33 -2.73 -7.21
CA ALA A 679 -39.80 -3.82 -6.39
C ALA A 679 -38.40 -4.25 -6.85
N VAL A 680 -38.22 -4.40 -8.17
CA VAL A 680 -36.91 -4.75 -8.76
C VAL A 680 -35.88 -3.64 -8.53
N LEU A 681 -36.27 -2.37 -8.71
CA LEU A 681 -35.36 -1.25 -8.41
C LEU A 681 -34.89 -1.24 -6.96
N VAL A 682 -35.77 -1.49 -5.98
CA VAL A 682 -35.40 -1.57 -4.56
C VAL A 682 -34.44 -2.73 -4.32
N LYS A 683 -34.78 -3.93 -4.82
CA LYS A 683 -33.96 -5.12 -4.64
C LYS A 683 -32.56 -4.91 -5.20
N VAL A 684 -32.47 -4.48 -6.45
CA VAL A 684 -31.20 -4.27 -7.16
C VAL A 684 -30.38 -3.18 -6.46
N LEU A 685 -30.99 -2.05 -6.09
CA LEU A 685 -30.26 -1.00 -5.37
C LEU A 685 -29.75 -1.47 -4.02
N LYS A 686 -30.57 -2.18 -3.23
CA LYS A 686 -30.15 -2.73 -1.93
C LYS A 686 -28.96 -3.70 -2.08
N ASP A 687 -29.01 -4.61 -3.04
CA ASP A 687 -27.93 -5.57 -3.25
C ASP A 687 -26.64 -4.87 -3.72
N MET A 688 -26.75 -3.88 -4.63
CA MET A 688 -25.62 -3.06 -5.05
C MET A 688 -25.01 -2.26 -3.89
N LEU A 689 -25.81 -1.69 -3.01
CA LEU A 689 -25.33 -0.98 -1.83
C LEU A 689 -24.60 -1.91 -0.86
N ARG A 690 -25.09 -3.15 -0.65
CA ARG A 690 -24.39 -4.15 0.15
C ARG A 690 -23.05 -4.54 -0.46
N LEU A 691 -22.98 -4.76 -1.76
CA LEU A 691 -21.74 -5.09 -2.48
C LEU A 691 -20.72 -3.95 -2.46
N LEU A 692 -21.17 -2.70 -2.48
CA LEU A 692 -20.29 -1.52 -2.48
C LEU A 692 -19.90 -1.07 -1.07
N HIS A 693 -20.67 -1.40 -0.03
CA HIS A 693 -20.51 -0.90 1.34
C HIS A 693 -19.08 -1.09 1.90
N PRO A 694 -18.38 -2.20 1.71
CA PRO A 694 -17.00 -2.34 2.18
C PRO A 694 -16.07 -1.25 1.66
N PHE A 695 -16.26 -0.81 0.42
CA PHE A 695 -15.42 0.15 -0.28
C PHE A 695 -15.82 1.61 -0.01
N MET A 696 -17.12 1.89 -0.01
CA MET A 696 -17.70 3.24 0.13
C MET A 696 -18.80 3.24 1.20
N PRO A 697 -18.42 3.10 2.47
CA PRO A 697 -19.39 2.83 3.54
C PRO A 697 -20.33 3.98 3.84
N TYR A 698 -19.89 5.23 3.72
CA TYR A 698 -20.68 6.38 4.12
C TYR A 698 -21.86 6.66 3.18
N ILE A 699 -21.59 6.78 1.88
CA ILE A 699 -22.62 7.04 0.87
C ILE A 699 -23.64 5.90 0.80
N THR A 700 -23.15 4.66 0.93
CA THR A 700 -24.04 3.49 0.90
C THR A 700 -24.95 3.43 2.12
N GLU A 701 -24.44 3.71 3.32
CA GLU A 701 -25.25 3.80 4.54
C GLU A 701 -26.25 4.96 4.45
N GLU A 702 -25.81 6.13 3.98
CA GLU A 702 -26.71 7.28 3.82
C GLU A 702 -27.88 6.96 2.90
N ILE A 703 -27.62 6.45 1.69
CA ILE A 703 -28.67 6.06 0.74
C ILE A 703 -29.59 5.00 1.35
N TRP A 704 -29.02 4.02 2.08
CA TRP A 704 -29.76 2.95 2.73
C TRP A 704 -30.82 3.45 3.70
N THR A 705 -30.56 4.56 4.39
CA THR A 705 -31.50 5.16 5.35
C THR A 705 -32.82 5.60 4.72
N TYR A 706 -32.83 5.87 3.41
CA TYR A 706 -34.01 6.32 2.65
C TYR A 706 -34.79 5.18 1.97
N LEU A 707 -34.29 3.95 2.05
CA LEU A 707 -34.92 2.78 1.45
C LEU A 707 -35.92 2.10 2.42
N PRO A 708 -36.92 1.38 1.89
CA PRO A 708 -37.83 0.61 2.71
C PRO A 708 -37.09 -0.37 3.62
N LYS A 709 -37.33 -0.34 4.92
CA LYS A 709 -36.75 -1.32 5.85
C LYS A 709 -37.38 -2.69 5.64
N GLY A 710 -36.60 -3.77 5.85
CA GLY A 710 -37.11 -5.13 5.96
C GLY A 710 -37.76 -5.38 7.31
N GLU A 711 -38.13 -6.64 7.58
CA GLU A 711 -38.52 -7.06 8.92
C GLU A 711 -37.38 -6.80 9.90
N ALA A 712 -37.73 -6.45 11.16
CA ALA A 712 -36.70 -6.15 12.16
C ALA A 712 -35.90 -7.42 12.48
N ASP A 713 -34.60 -7.37 12.25
CA ASP A 713 -33.65 -8.39 12.66
C ASP A 713 -33.24 -8.12 14.13
N ALA A 714 -33.15 -9.18 14.94
CA ALA A 714 -32.73 -9.07 16.33
C ALA A 714 -31.34 -8.48 16.49
N ASP A 715 -30.42 -8.84 15.58
CA ASP A 715 -29.03 -8.36 15.54
C ASP A 715 -28.90 -6.97 14.90
N ASN A 716 -29.94 -6.53 14.17
CA ASN A 716 -29.97 -5.24 13.48
C ASN A 716 -31.31 -4.51 13.68
N PRO A 717 -31.73 -4.24 14.92
CA PRO A 717 -33.08 -3.67 15.20
C PRO A 717 -33.32 -2.28 14.62
N LYS A 718 -32.26 -1.57 14.26
CA LYS A 718 -32.30 -0.24 13.61
C LYS A 718 -32.18 -0.31 12.09
N GLY A 719 -31.86 -1.48 11.53
CA GLY A 719 -31.74 -1.70 10.10
C GLY A 719 -30.60 -0.90 9.48
N PHE A 720 -29.40 -0.87 10.10
CA PHE A 720 -28.20 -0.27 9.55
C PHE A 720 -27.60 -1.18 8.47
N LEU A 721 -27.09 -0.60 7.39
CA LEU A 721 -26.48 -1.36 6.31
C LEU A 721 -25.24 -2.14 6.78
N ILE A 722 -24.41 -1.55 7.63
CA ILE A 722 -23.20 -2.18 8.18
C ILE A 722 -23.48 -3.49 8.93
N LYS A 723 -24.69 -3.70 9.40
CA LYS A 723 -25.16 -4.92 10.10
C LYS A 723 -26.11 -5.77 9.25
N GLU A 724 -26.25 -5.47 7.96
CA GLU A 724 -27.05 -6.26 7.02
C GLU A 724 -26.31 -7.54 6.60
N HIS A 725 -26.98 -8.37 5.78
CA HIS A 725 -26.40 -9.60 5.26
C HIS A 725 -25.84 -9.41 3.86
N TRP A 726 -24.68 -10.02 3.62
CA TRP A 726 -24.08 -10.07 2.29
C TRP A 726 -24.98 -10.80 1.32
N PRO A 727 -25.14 -10.31 0.07
CA PRO A 727 -25.96 -10.97 -0.94
C PRO A 727 -25.39 -12.37 -1.26
N VAL A 728 -26.28 -13.32 -1.51
CA VAL A 728 -25.90 -14.69 -1.84
C VAL A 728 -26.26 -15.02 -3.28
N TYR A 729 -25.30 -15.57 -4.01
CA TYR A 729 -25.54 -16.07 -5.37
C TYR A 729 -26.58 -17.20 -5.36
N SER A 730 -27.51 -17.17 -6.33
CA SER A 730 -28.50 -18.23 -6.54
C SER A 730 -28.65 -18.56 -8.00
N GLU A 731 -28.65 -19.82 -8.37
CA GLU A 731 -28.89 -20.27 -9.74
C GLU A 731 -30.31 -19.92 -10.23
N ASP A 732 -31.27 -19.81 -9.33
CA ASP A 732 -32.64 -19.40 -9.64
C ASP A 732 -32.76 -17.97 -10.16
N LEU A 733 -31.77 -17.14 -9.88
CA LEU A 733 -31.69 -15.75 -10.34
C LEU A 733 -30.88 -15.57 -11.64
N CYS A 734 -30.55 -16.67 -12.31
CA CYS A 734 -29.84 -16.64 -13.59
C CYS A 734 -30.81 -16.72 -14.77
N PHE A 735 -30.81 -15.71 -15.63
CA PHE A 735 -31.69 -15.62 -16.80
C PHE A 735 -30.86 -15.42 -18.09
N PRO A 736 -30.11 -16.43 -18.54
CA PRO A 736 -29.11 -16.26 -19.60
C PRO A 736 -29.71 -15.88 -20.96
N ARG A 737 -30.95 -16.33 -21.26
CA ARG A 737 -31.64 -16.01 -22.54
C ARG A 737 -32.04 -14.54 -22.59
N GLU A 738 -32.58 -14.01 -21.52
CA GLU A 738 -32.98 -12.61 -21.42
C GLU A 738 -31.76 -11.69 -21.34
N ALA A 739 -30.70 -12.12 -20.66
CA ALA A 739 -29.43 -11.41 -20.62
C ALA A 739 -28.82 -11.30 -22.03
N GLU A 740 -28.71 -12.39 -22.77
CA GLU A 740 -28.20 -12.40 -24.14
C GLU A 740 -28.98 -11.45 -25.08
N LYS A 741 -30.32 -11.44 -24.95
CA LYS A 741 -31.19 -10.57 -25.71
C LYS A 741 -30.91 -9.10 -25.46
N LEU A 742 -30.84 -8.68 -24.20
CA LEU A 742 -30.58 -7.30 -23.81
C LEU A 742 -29.16 -6.88 -24.18
N GLU A 743 -28.17 -7.69 -23.94
CA GLU A 743 -26.78 -7.41 -24.32
C GLU A 743 -26.58 -7.26 -25.81
N MET A 744 -27.26 -8.08 -26.62
CA MET A 744 -27.29 -7.93 -28.08
C MET A 744 -27.92 -6.57 -28.49
N ALA A 745 -29.06 -6.22 -27.90
CA ALA A 745 -29.69 -4.93 -28.16
C ALA A 745 -28.77 -3.75 -27.76
N MET A 746 -28.13 -3.81 -26.60
CA MET A 746 -27.18 -2.81 -26.13
C MET A 746 -25.97 -2.66 -27.05
N ASN A 747 -25.39 -3.76 -27.54
CA ASN A 747 -24.29 -3.73 -28.50
C ASN A 747 -24.70 -3.07 -29.83
N ILE A 748 -25.86 -3.35 -30.32
CA ILE A 748 -26.43 -2.70 -31.51
C ILE A 748 -26.60 -1.19 -31.24
N ILE A 749 -27.18 -0.80 -30.10
CA ILE A 749 -27.37 0.62 -29.74
C ILE A 749 -26.03 1.35 -29.68
N LYS A 750 -25.03 0.74 -28.99
CA LYS A 750 -23.67 1.32 -28.90
C LYS A 750 -23.06 1.53 -30.29
N SER A 751 -23.18 0.54 -31.16
CA SER A 751 -22.66 0.62 -32.54
C SER A 751 -23.35 1.69 -33.36
N ILE A 752 -24.67 1.83 -33.25
CA ILE A 752 -25.41 2.90 -33.92
C ILE A 752 -25.00 4.29 -33.41
N ARG A 753 -24.81 4.43 -32.09
CA ARG A 753 -24.31 5.67 -31.48
C ARG A 753 -22.88 6.01 -31.97
N ASN A 754 -22.01 5.02 -32.12
CA ASN A 754 -20.68 5.21 -32.67
C ASN A 754 -20.73 5.65 -34.14
N ILE A 755 -21.56 5.00 -34.98
CA ILE A 755 -21.77 5.42 -36.34
C ILE A 755 -22.25 6.88 -36.40
N ARG A 756 -23.18 7.29 -35.54
CA ARG A 756 -23.62 8.71 -35.46
C ARG A 756 -22.46 9.65 -35.09
N ALA A 757 -21.63 9.28 -34.11
CA ALA A 757 -20.50 10.09 -33.69
C ALA A 757 -19.44 10.22 -34.78
N GLU A 758 -19.15 9.14 -35.53
CA GLU A 758 -18.21 9.13 -36.65
C GLU A 758 -18.69 10.00 -37.82
N ALA A 759 -20.01 10.04 -38.00
CA ALA A 759 -20.65 10.83 -39.07
C ALA A 759 -21.03 12.27 -38.65
N ASP A 760 -20.69 12.67 -37.41
CA ASP A 760 -21.11 13.96 -36.83
C ASP A 760 -22.63 14.23 -36.92
N ALA A 761 -23.42 13.15 -36.81
CA ALA A 761 -24.88 13.21 -36.92
C ALA A 761 -25.51 13.52 -35.56
N ALA A 762 -26.41 14.49 -35.51
CA ALA A 762 -27.10 14.88 -34.29
C ALA A 762 -27.81 13.69 -33.60
N PRO A 763 -27.73 13.53 -32.28
CA PRO A 763 -28.44 12.44 -31.58
C PRO A 763 -29.95 12.44 -31.79
N SER A 764 -30.55 13.61 -32.05
CA SER A 764 -31.99 13.78 -32.29
C SER A 764 -32.45 13.38 -33.72
N LYS A 765 -31.51 13.13 -34.64
CA LYS A 765 -31.84 12.75 -36.02
C LYS A 765 -32.37 11.32 -36.06
N ALA A 766 -33.56 11.10 -36.56
CA ALA A 766 -34.11 9.75 -36.70
C ALA A 766 -33.42 9.01 -37.88
N LEU A 767 -33.06 7.73 -37.68
CA LEU A 767 -32.38 6.90 -38.65
C LEU A 767 -33.18 5.62 -38.92
N ARG A 768 -32.90 4.97 -40.06
CA ARG A 768 -33.28 3.58 -40.34
C ARG A 768 -32.07 2.70 -40.14
N ALA A 769 -32.29 1.47 -39.73
CA ALA A 769 -31.23 0.47 -39.55
C ALA A 769 -31.56 -0.77 -40.38
N VAL A 770 -30.58 -1.28 -41.12
CA VAL A 770 -30.66 -2.58 -41.80
C VAL A 770 -29.73 -3.51 -41.06
N ILE A 771 -30.22 -4.67 -40.62
CA ILE A 771 -29.47 -5.62 -39.80
C ILE A 771 -29.38 -6.96 -40.53
N LEU A 772 -28.14 -7.43 -40.72
CA LEU A 772 -27.84 -8.77 -41.16
C LEU A 772 -27.47 -9.60 -39.91
N CYS A 773 -28.34 -10.53 -39.56
CA CYS A 773 -28.10 -11.39 -38.39
C CYS A 773 -27.21 -12.58 -38.76
N GLY A 774 -26.33 -12.96 -37.88
CA GLY A 774 -25.61 -14.22 -37.97
C GLY A 774 -26.54 -15.43 -37.82
N GLU A 775 -26.05 -16.62 -38.18
CA GLU A 775 -26.84 -17.84 -38.16
C GLU A 775 -27.45 -18.11 -36.78
N GLY A 776 -28.78 -18.31 -36.72
CA GLY A 776 -29.52 -18.56 -35.49
C GLY A 776 -29.73 -17.36 -34.55
N ARG A 777 -29.25 -16.14 -34.92
CA ARG A 777 -29.35 -14.95 -34.08
C ARG A 777 -30.53 -14.04 -34.38
N GLU A 778 -31.20 -14.23 -35.50
CA GLU A 778 -32.30 -13.37 -35.96
C GLU A 778 -33.42 -13.24 -34.93
N ASN A 779 -33.83 -14.34 -34.30
CA ASN A 779 -34.89 -14.33 -33.29
C ASN A 779 -34.51 -13.53 -32.05
N VAL A 780 -33.22 -13.57 -31.63
CA VAL A 780 -32.70 -12.81 -30.46
C VAL A 780 -32.73 -11.32 -30.75
N VAL A 781 -32.27 -10.91 -31.93
CA VAL A 781 -32.25 -9.50 -32.37
C VAL A 781 -33.67 -8.95 -32.55
N LYS A 782 -34.55 -9.69 -33.21
CA LYS A 782 -35.98 -9.32 -33.37
C LYS A 782 -36.69 -9.18 -32.04
N ALA A 783 -36.46 -10.10 -31.09
CA ALA A 783 -37.02 -10.00 -29.76
C ALA A 783 -36.50 -8.78 -28.96
N GLY A 784 -35.26 -8.31 -29.27
CA GLY A 784 -34.63 -7.11 -28.73
C GLY A 784 -35.05 -5.79 -29.39
N GLU A 785 -35.80 -5.81 -30.51
CA GLU A 785 -36.13 -4.62 -31.30
C GLU A 785 -36.76 -3.47 -30.50
N ARG A 786 -37.64 -3.78 -29.56
CA ARG A 786 -38.29 -2.78 -28.67
C ARG A 786 -37.28 -1.98 -27.88
N TYR A 787 -36.14 -2.60 -27.51
CA TYR A 787 -35.09 -1.95 -26.73
C TYR A 787 -34.14 -1.11 -27.58
N ILE A 788 -34.06 -1.40 -28.92
CA ILE A 788 -33.14 -0.71 -29.81
C ILE A 788 -33.76 0.60 -30.35
N LYS A 789 -35.05 0.58 -30.74
CA LYS A 789 -35.69 1.69 -31.47
C LYS A 789 -35.59 3.04 -30.73
N LYS A 790 -36.10 3.12 -29.51
CA LYS A 790 -36.14 4.36 -28.76
C LYS A 790 -34.75 4.86 -28.30
N PRO A 791 -33.90 4.05 -27.65
CA PRO A 791 -32.58 4.51 -27.20
C PRO A 791 -31.58 4.83 -28.30
N ALA A 792 -31.73 4.21 -29.49
CA ALA A 792 -30.90 4.50 -30.66
C ALA A 792 -31.54 5.54 -31.61
N ASN A 793 -32.74 6.01 -31.32
CA ASN A 793 -33.53 6.89 -32.17
C ASN A 793 -33.66 6.34 -33.60
N ILE A 794 -34.13 5.08 -33.70
CA ILE A 794 -34.35 4.34 -34.95
C ILE A 794 -35.85 4.28 -35.20
N THR A 795 -36.24 4.72 -36.37
CA THR A 795 -37.64 4.71 -36.81
C THR A 795 -38.04 3.33 -37.35
N GLU A 796 -37.14 2.70 -38.08
CA GLU A 796 -37.40 1.42 -38.74
C GLU A 796 -36.18 0.51 -38.66
N ILE A 797 -36.40 -0.77 -38.35
CA ILE A 797 -35.40 -1.81 -38.44
C ILE A 797 -35.83 -2.82 -39.49
N SER A 798 -34.99 -3.02 -40.50
CA SER A 798 -35.18 -4.01 -41.56
C SER A 798 -34.16 -5.13 -41.42
N PHE A 799 -34.59 -6.37 -41.50
CA PHE A 799 -33.73 -7.53 -41.47
C PHE A 799 -33.48 -8.06 -42.86
N ILE A 800 -32.23 -8.31 -43.20
CA ILE A 800 -31.81 -8.85 -44.50
C ILE A 800 -31.16 -10.22 -44.33
N ALA A 801 -31.30 -11.04 -45.39
CA ALA A 801 -30.83 -12.41 -45.39
C ALA A 801 -29.37 -12.54 -45.88
N SER A 802 -28.90 -11.63 -46.70
CA SER A 802 -27.54 -11.68 -47.27
C SER A 802 -26.92 -10.31 -47.45
N LYS A 803 -25.60 -10.27 -47.64
CA LYS A 803 -24.87 -9.04 -47.98
C LYS A 803 -25.27 -8.45 -49.36
N ALA A 804 -25.90 -9.23 -50.21
CA ALA A 804 -26.37 -8.75 -51.48
C ALA A 804 -27.60 -7.78 -51.34
N ASP A 805 -28.28 -7.85 -50.21
CA ASP A 805 -29.46 -7.04 -49.91
C ASP A 805 -29.10 -5.71 -49.18
N VAL A 806 -27.79 -5.47 -48.94
CA VAL A 806 -27.31 -4.24 -48.29
C VAL A 806 -27.47 -3.06 -49.27
N PRO A 807 -28.00 -1.91 -48.83
CA PRO A 807 -28.07 -0.71 -49.67
C PRO A 807 -26.69 -0.25 -50.16
N GLU A 808 -26.63 0.39 -51.32
CA GLU A 808 -25.35 0.76 -52.00
C GLU A 808 -24.50 1.75 -51.17
N GLU A 809 -25.12 2.66 -50.45
CA GLU A 809 -24.41 3.69 -49.66
C GLU A 809 -24.80 3.59 -48.21
N VAL A 810 -23.92 2.95 -47.37
CA VAL A 810 -24.17 2.73 -45.93
C VAL A 810 -22.92 2.98 -45.11
N MET A 811 -23.11 3.38 -43.88
CA MET A 811 -22.12 3.16 -42.80
C MET A 811 -22.42 1.85 -42.12
N SER A 812 -21.41 1.09 -41.78
CA SER A 812 -21.60 -0.23 -41.18
C SER A 812 -20.80 -0.41 -39.87
N ALA A 813 -21.35 -1.24 -39.00
CA ALA A 813 -20.64 -1.73 -37.81
C ALA A 813 -20.93 -3.22 -37.62
N VAL A 814 -19.97 -3.93 -37.07
CA VAL A 814 -20.09 -5.34 -36.74
C VAL A 814 -20.15 -5.53 -35.24
N VAL A 815 -21.12 -6.29 -34.78
CA VAL A 815 -21.26 -6.73 -33.40
C VAL A 815 -21.28 -8.25 -33.34
N PRO A 816 -20.96 -8.86 -32.16
CA PRO A 816 -21.10 -10.31 -32.04
C PRO A 816 -22.52 -10.79 -32.44
N GLY A 817 -22.64 -11.50 -33.58
CA GLY A 817 -23.89 -12.07 -34.04
C GLY A 817 -24.75 -11.17 -34.96
N ALA A 818 -24.32 -9.95 -35.33
CA ALA A 818 -25.01 -9.12 -36.33
C ALA A 818 -24.07 -8.11 -37.01
N GLU A 819 -24.42 -7.73 -38.25
CA GLU A 819 -23.85 -6.57 -38.93
C GLU A 819 -24.94 -5.52 -39.09
N ILE A 820 -24.62 -4.27 -38.78
CA ILE A 820 -25.56 -3.15 -38.78
C ILE A 820 -25.18 -2.19 -39.91
N PHE A 821 -26.13 -1.82 -40.72
CA PHE A 821 -25.95 -0.88 -41.83
C PHE A 821 -26.92 0.28 -41.67
N ILE A 822 -26.41 1.50 -41.70
CA ILE A 822 -27.20 2.73 -41.65
C ILE A 822 -27.07 3.44 -42.98
N PRO A 823 -28.16 3.70 -43.69
CA PRO A 823 -28.13 4.44 -44.97
C PRO A 823 -27.49 5.81 -44.82
N LEU A 824 -26.57 6.16 -45.71
CA LEU A 824 -25.90 7.46 -45.68
C LEU A 824 -26.88 8.62 -45.83
N ASP A 825 -27.96 8.43 -46.60
CA ASP A 825 -29.01 9.44 -46.81
C ASP A 825 -29.72 9.81 -45.47
N ASP A 826 -29.79 8.90 -44.51
CA ASP A 826 -30.36 9.17 -43.20
C ASP A 826 -29.35 9.89 -42.28
N ILE A 827 -28.06 9.66 -42.44
CA ILE A 827 -27.00 10.17 -41.55
C ILE A 827 -26.59 11.58 -41.99
N MET A 828 -26.31 11.77 -43.26
CA MET A 828 -25.70 12.98 -43.79
C MET A 828 -26.72 14.10 -43.92
N ASP A 829 -26.40 15.28 -43.46
CA ASP A 829 -27.04 16.52 -43.85
C ASP A 829 -26.33 17.04 -45.10
N TYR A 830 -26.86 16.65 -46.25
CA TYR A 830 -26.23 16.99 -47.52
C TYR A 830 -26.16 18.50 -47.78
N GLU A 831 -27.11 19.32 -47.24
CA GLU A 831 -27.05 20.76 -47.38
C GLU A 831 -25.91 21.34 -46.51
N ALA A 832 -25.79 20.90 -45.28
CA ALA A 832 -24.70 21.30 -44.39
C ALA A 832 -23.33 20.82 -44.93
N GLU A 833 -23.24 19.60 -45.43
CA GLU A 833 -22.01 19.06 -46.01
C GLU A 833 -21.64 19.81 -47.31
N LEU A 834 -22.63 20.17 -48.11
CA LEU A 834 -22.40 20.97 -49.31
C LEU A 834 -21.78 22.34 -48.94
N ASP A 835 -22.35 23.02 -47.93
CA ASP A 835 -21.83 24.30 -47.46
C ASP A 835 -20.42 24.15 -46.86
N ARG A 836 -20.18 23.10 -46.10
CA ARG A 836 -18.86 22.77 -45.55
C ARG A 836 -17.82 22.54 -46.63
N LEU A 837 -18.13 21.69 -47.60
CA LEU A 837 -17.23 21.37 -48.69
C LEU A 837 -16.95 22.58 -49.59
N GLN A 838 -17.95 23.43 -49.82
CA GLN A 838 -17.78 24.68 -50.56
C GLN A 838 -16.83 25.66 -49.84
N LYS A 839 -16.96 25.77 -48.52
CA LYS A 839 -16.03 26.57 -47.70
C LYS A 839 -14.61 25.99 -47.71
N GLU A 840 -14.49 24.67 -47.62
CA GLU A 840 -13.22 23.96 -47.67
C GLU A 840 -12.54 24.10 -49.04
N LYS A 841 -13.28 23.92 -50.11
CA LYS A 841 -12.83 24.16 -51.50
C LYS A 841 -12.26 25.59 -51.62
N LYS A 842 -13.01 26.59 -51.21
CA LYS A 842 -12.57 28.00 -51.27
C LYS A 842 -11.31 28.24 -50.49
N LYS A 843 -11.17 27.61 -49.33
CA LYS A 843 -9.95 27.69 -48.50
C LYS A 843 -8.76 27.06 -49.22
N LEU A 844 -8.94 25.82 -49.73
CA LEU A 844 -7.88 25.10 -50.45
C LEU A 844 -7.48 25.80 -51.77
N GLU A 845 -8.44 26.35 -52.53
CA GLU A 845 -8.17 27.19 -53.69
C GLU A 845 -7.31 28.42 -53.31
N GLY A 846 -7.59 29.03 -52.18
CA GLY A 846 -6.78 30.11 -51.60
C GLY A 846 -5.35 29.67 -51.28
N GLU A 847 -5.19 28.52 -50.65
CA GLU A 847 -3.87 27.96 -50.31
C GLU A 847 -3.06 27.54 -51.56
N VAL A 848 -3.71 26.89 -52.52
CA VAL A 848 -3.10 26.57 -53.83
C VAL A 848 -2.64 27.83 -54.55
N LYS A 849 -3.51 28.85 -54.61
CA LYS A 849 -3.18 30.14 -55.24
C LYS A 849 -2.01 30.85 -54.54
N ARG A 850 -1.97 30.80 -53.18
CA ARG A 850 -0.91 31.39 -52.38
C ARG A 850 0.44 30.69 -52.63
N VAL A 851 0.48 29.36 -52.67
CA VAL A 851 1.69 28.59 -52.91
C VAL A 851 2.16 28.73 -54.35
N LYS A 852 1.26 28.68 -55.34
CA LYS A 852 1.56 28.97 -56.75
C LYS A 852 2.12 30.38 -56.95
N GLY A 853 1.54 31.39 -56.29
CA GLY A 853 2.05 32.74 -56.30
C GLY A 853 3.44 32.91 -55.72
N LYS A 854 3.76 32.17 -54.68
CA LYS A 854 5.14 32.11 -54.14
C LYS A 854 6.11 31.47 -55.11
N LEU A 855 5.74 30.33 -55.69
CA LEU A 855 6.59 29.55 -56.60
C LEU A 855 6.73 30.19 -57.99
N SER A 856 5.82 31.05 -58.39
CA SER A 856 5.92 31.86 -59.62
C SER A 856 6.71 33.15 -59.46
N ASN A 857 7.06 33.54 -58.23
CA ASN A 857 7.88 34.70 -57.95
C ASN A 857 9.37 34.37 -58.13
N GLU A 858 9.95 34.80 -59.27
CA GLU A 858 11.35 34.58 -59.57
C GLU A 858 12.31 35.10 -58.49
N GLY A 859 11.94 36.17 -57.79
CA GLY A 859 12.71 36.69 -56.67
C GLY A 859 12.69 35.83 -55.42
N PHE A 860 11.67 35.02 -55.22
CA PHE A 860 11.60 34.03 -54.14
C PHE A 860 12.37 32.78 -54.53
N VAL A 861 12.14 32.21 -55.71
CA VAL A 861 12.73 30.94 -56.17
C VAL A 861 14.25 31.05 -56.33
N SER A 862 14.78 32.20 -56.69
CA SER A 862 16.23 32.44 -56.89
C SER A 862 16.98 32.78 -55.59
N LYS A 863 16.27 33.26 -54.54
CA LYS A 863 16.92 33.72 -53.30
C LYS A 863 16.68 32.80 -52.10
N ALA A 864 15.65 31.97 -52.15
CA ALA A 864 15.35 31.06 -51.05
C ALA A 864 16.22 29.79 -51.08
N PRO A 865 16.57 29.22 -49.91
CA PRO A 865 17.27 27.93 -49.86
C PRO A 865 16.48 26.83 -50.62
N GLN A 866 17.17 25.97 -51.37
CA GLN A 866 16.57 24.93 -52.20
C GLN A 866 15.59 24.06 -51.42
N LYS A 867 15.90 23.75 -50.18
CA LYS A 867 15.04 22.98 -49.26
C LYS A 867 13.66 23.68 -49.06
N VAL A 868 13.64 24.98 -48.93
CA VAL A 868 12.38 25.75 -48.74
C VAL A 868 11.55 25.76 -50.03
N VAL A 869 12.19 25.83 -51.18
CA VAL A 869 11.50 25.77 -52.48
C VAL A 869 10.90 24.35 -52.69
N GLU A 870 11.61 23.30 -52.32
CA GLU A 870 11.12 21.92 -52.37
C GLU A 870 9.96 21.69 -51.38
N GLU A 871 10.02 22.23 -50.17
CA GLU A 871 8.91 22.18 -49.22
C GLU A 871 7.65 22.91 -49.73
N GLU A 872 7.78 24.07 -50.36
CA GLU A 872 6.64 24.77 -50.96
C GLU A 872 6.07 24.00 -52.19
N LYS A 873 6.91 23.33 -53.01
CA LYS A 873 6.43 22.45 -54.08
C LYS A 873 5.68 21.25 -53.53
N ALA A 874 6.18 20.64 -52.47
CA ALA A 874 5.49 19.50 -51.79
C ALA A 874 4.13 19.96 -51.22
N LYS A 875 4.03 21.18 -50.66
CA LYS A 875 2.77 21.77 -50.19
C LYS A 875 1.80 22.00 -51.34
N GLN A 876 2.29 22.46 -52.48
CA GLN A 876 1.46 22.65 -53.67
C GLN A 876 0.79 21.32 -54.09
N VAL A 877 1.57 20.27 -54.28
CA VAL A 877 1.08 18.94 -54.66
C VAL A 877 0.04 18.47 -53.64
N LYS A 878 0.34 18.59 -52.36
CA LYS A 878 -0.56 18.18 -51.28
C LYS A 878 -1.88 18.95 -51.31
N TYR A 879 -1.86 20.28 -51.47
CA TYR A 879 -3.09 21.06 -51.54
C TYR A 879 -3.88 20.84 -52.82
N GLU A 880 -3.25 20.59 -53.95
CA GLU A 880 -3.91 20.21 -55.20
C GLU A 880 -4.60 18.85 -55.09
N GLU A 881 -3.94 17.86 -54.48
CA GLU A 881 -4.56 16.55 -54.21
C GLU A 881 -5.78 16.66 -53.28
N MET A 882 -5.63 17.46 -52.20
CA MET A 882 -6.74 17.70 -51.27
C MET A 882 -7.90 18.43 -51.97
N LEU A 883 -7.60 19.43 -52.81
CA LEU A 883 -8.61 20.17 -53.57
C LEU A 883 -9.35 19.26 -54.57
N ALA A 884 -8.62 18.39 -55.27
CA ALA A 884 -9.22 17.39 -56.17
C ALA A 884 -10.19 16.48 -55.42
N LYS A 885 -9.80 15.93 -54.27
CA LYS A 885 -10.67 15.07 -53.46
C LYS A 885 -11.91 15.82 -52.97
N VAL A 886 -11.78 17.09 -52.57
CA VAL A 886 -12.91 17.92 -52.15
C VAL A 886 -13.84 18.21 -53.34
N CYS A 887 -13.31 18.46 -54.55
CA CYS A 887 -14.12 18.66 -55.75
C CYS A 887 -14.87 17.39 -56.14
N ASP A 888 -14.23 16.23 -56.08
CA ASP A 888 -14.89 14.95 -56.37
C ASP A 888 -16.03 14.69 -55.40
N ARG A 889 -15.79 14.93 -54.08
CA ARG A 889 -16.80 14.79 -53.05
C ARG A 889 -17.96 15.79 -53.24
N LEU A 890 -17.65 17.03 -53.60
CA LEU A 890 -18.64 18.08 -53.90
C LEU A 890 -19.56 17.67 -55.05
N ALA A 891 -19.02 17.11 -56.12
CA ALA A 891 -19.81 16.66 -57.26
C ALA A 891 -20.82 15.54 -56.92
N ILE A 892 -20.46 14.70 -55.94
CA ILE A 892 -21.36 13.65 -55.43
C ILE A 892 -22.45 14.28 -54.57
N VAL A 893 -22.08 15.17 -53.61
CA VAL A 893 -23.03 15.81 -52.69
C VAL A 893 -24.01 16.72 -53.44
N GLU A 894 -23.55 17.48 -54.42
CA GLU A 894 -24.41 18.33 -55.27
C GLU A 894 -25.48 17.52 -56.03
N LYS A 895 -25.23 16.28 -56.43
CA LYS A 895 -26.22 15.39 -57.04
C LYS A 895 -27.25 14.87 -56.01
N LYS A 896 -26.89 14.79 -54.74
CA LYS A 896 -27.80 14.34 -53.66
C LYS A 896 -28.70 15.46 -53.13
N VAL A 897 -28.26 16.72 -53.21
CA VAL A 897 -29.06 17.91 -52.86
C VAL A 897 -30.06 18.30 -53.92
N LYS A 898 -29.81 17.95 -55.21
CA LYS A 898 -30.76 18.14 -56.35
C LYS A 898 -31.76 16.98 -56.36
#